data_e301f04ebe8beb0e2c076f40396bf3b8
#
_entry.id   e301f04ebe8beb0e2c076f40396bf3b8
#
_cell.length_a   1.000
_cell.length_b   1.000
_cell.length_c   1.000
_cell.angle_alpha   90.00
_cell.angle_beta   90.00
_cell.angle_gamma   90.00
#
_symmetry.space_group_name_H-M   'P 1'
#
loop_
_entity.id
_entity.type
_entity.pdbx_description
1 polymer ?
#
loop_
_entity_poly.entity_id
_entity_poly.type
_entity_poly.pdbx_seq_one_letter_code
_entity_poly.pdbx_strand_id
1 'polypeptide(L)'
;MLYLRVLNSVHDEIADVLMSRSPDESKRNAELKDLVRARDAQNISIAWQGILSRWRQTDLSLIEMCLKTISRWVSWIDISLVVNEGMLHNLFEIAGQQGIMSSDTPEGRIRDAAIDTFTETVGKKMKAPDKVQLISFLNLANVVGQLISSPTIADQTVSTYDNDLAEAVAKLVNTTIFDIVKVLDTDSADDATKQLANELLGAFIPYLLRFFSDEYDEICSTVIPSLTDLLTLFRKIVKAKGALPPHYASMLPPILEAIIAKMKYDSTASWGDEDEQTDEAEFQELRKRLHVLQQQVAAIDESLYIDTLSNKIALILSTYDQPDSGMTWRDVELALHEMFLFGELAVKNGGMYAKREPSSAASARLIEMMAKMVESNVASSDEFPVIPLQYMEICVRYSAFFEQNSSLIPKVLENLVRLIHASHRKLKLRSWYLFYRFVKPLRQQIGPVSQTVIQAIGDLLTIRAELPDDNDDDDMSSEDNGQSADSTFNSQLYLFEAIGCMASPSSVPVESKIIYCREVLNPLFADLEQNLAPAKSGDERAIIQVHHLIEAIGTLARGFSDWMPGASGAPPADEVSEEFSRAAEVILVALESLNSSMTIRTGARFAFSRLIGVLGSRVLQQLPRWIDGLLSQSSTKDEMATFLRLLDQVVFGFKTEIFNMLDSLLGPLLQRVFAGLAEPTTGTDDEIQLAELRREYLNFLLIILNNDLGAVFISNTNQSTFDTIITTIEHFARDPTDYPTARLAISVLTRMTAVWGGPDIPPNSGNAPAPTLPGFDHFAMTRFSPLSWSVPATQGFNTKDPQARQVLGELGGLQVEILKKTGEVYLQNLRQELSNMGVDQQGLDEYLGALTTKGEKGFKQFFQQFVARATA
;
A
#
# COMPACT_ATOMS: atom_id res chain seq x y z
N MET A 1 38.34 32.37 23.29
CA MET A 1 38.11 31.02 22.74
C MET A 1 37.96 29.94 23.81
N LEU A 2 38.93 29.62 24.67
CA LEU A 2 38.86 28.55 25.67
C LEU A 2 37.66 28.71 26.63
N TYR A 3 37.44 29.91 27.14
CA TYR A 3 36.29 30.23 28.02
C TYR A 3 34.97 29.85 27.38
N LEU A 4 34.74 30.22 26.13
CA LEU A 4 33.46 29.88 25.41
C LEU A 4 33.34 28.38 25.14
N ARG A 5 34.45 27.69 24.86
CA ARG A 5 34.44 26.22 24.71
C ARG A 5 34.02 25.53 26.03
N VAL A 6 34.54 26.02 27.15
CA VAL A 6 34.12 25.50 28.48
C VAL A 6 32.61 25.73 28.71
N LEU A 7 32.07 26.91 28.38
CA LEU A 7 30.65 27.18 28.50
C LEU A 7 29.81 26.27 27.60
N ASN A 8 30.27 26.00 26.38
CA ASN A 8 29.56 25.05 25.48
C ASN A 8 29.59 23.64 26.08
N SER A 9 30.75 23.16 26.58
CA SER A 9 30.81 21.84 27.22
C SER A 9 29.93 21.75 28.49
N VAL A 10 29.80 22.83 29.26
CA VAL A 10 28.87 22.89 30.39
C VAL A 10 27.43 22.79 29.91
N HIS A 11 27.07 23.48 28.83
CA HIS A 11 25.72 23.36 28.23
C HIS A 11 25.46 21.94 27.77
N ASP A 12 26.37 21.32 27.02
CA ASP A 12 26.24 19.96 26.52
C ASP A 12 26.03 18.95 27.66
N GLU A 13 26.77 19.12 28.78
CA GLU A 13 26.63 18.25 29.95
C GLU A 13 25.30 18.42 30.70
N ILE A 14 24.87 19.67 30.98
CA ILE A 14 23.76 19.89 31.94
C ILE A 14 22.45 20.34 31.29
N ALA A 15 22.45 20.87 30.04
CA ALA A 15 21.31 21.56 29.47
C ALA A 15 20.86 21.00 28.10
N ASP A 16 21.72 20.29 27.36
CA ASP A 16 21.35 19.73 26.05
C ASP A 16 20.20 18.74 26.19
N VAL A 17 19.08 19.02 25.51
CA VAL A 17 17.85 18.23 25.54
C VAL A 17 17.93 16.98 24.67
N LEU A 18 18.87 16.91 23.75
CA LEU A 18 19.08 15.75 22.86
C LEU A 18 19.82 14.60 23.55
N MET A 19 20.50 14.89 24.65
CA MET A 19 21.21 13.87 25.42
C MET A 19 20.23 13.09 26.33
N SER A 20 20.12 11.80 26.11
CA SER A 20 19.35 10.91 27.00
C SER A 20 20.04 10.80 28.37
N ARG A 21 19.33 11.06 29.44
CA ARG A 21 19.83 11.04 30.81
C ARG A 21 18.95 10.21 31.74
N SER A 22 19.57 9.59 32.71
CA SER A 22 18.83 8.91 33.78
C SER A 22 18.05 9.93 34.65
N PRO A 23 17.02 9.50 35.42
CA PRO A 23 16.29 10.37 36.33
C PRO A 23 17.19 11.09 37.36
N ASP A 24 18.20 10.42 37.88
CA ASP A 24 19.14 10.98 38.89
C ASP A 24 20.06 12.04 38.26
N GLU A 25 20.55 11.77 37.03
CA GLU A 25 21.35 12.77 36.28
C GLU A 25 20.50 13.99 35.91
N SER A 26 19.25 13.77 35.49
CA SER A 26 18.32 14.86 35.17
C SER A 26 18.07 15.76 36.40
N LYS A 27 17.90 15.17 37.58
CA LYS A 27 17.74 15.89 38.82
C LYS A 27 19.00 16.68 39.20
N ARG A 28 20.17 16.02 39.15
CA ARG A 28 21.48 16.69 39.37
C ARG A 28 21.67 17.86 38.43
N ASN A 29 21.39 17.68 37.15
CA ASN A 29 21.57 18.72 36.12
C ASN A 29 20.59 19.89 36.30
N ALA A 30 19.37 19.63 36.80
CA ALA A 30 18.45 20.69 37.20
C ALA A 30 19.01 21.54 38.35
N GLU A 31 19.52 20.88 39.41
CA GLU A 31 20.15 21.56 40.56
C GLU A 31 21.38 22.37 40.11
N LEU A 32 22.22 21.83 39.21
CA LEU A 32 23.39 22.55 38.66
C LEU A 32 22.97 23.78 37.86
N LYS A 33 21.92 23.67 36.99
CA LYS A 33 21.38 24.82 36.27
C LYS A 33 20.90 25.92 37.21
N ASP A 34 20.22 25.55 38.30
CA ASP A 34 19.73 26.52 39.28
C ASP A 34 20.89 27.22 40.02
N LEU A 35 21.97 26.50 40.38
CA LEU A 35 23.17 27.07 40.95
C LEU A 35 23.89 28.04 39.98
N VAL A 36 24.04 27.67 38.73
CA VAL A 36 24.63 28.53 37.69
C VAL A 36 23.80 29.80 37.51
N ARG A 37 22.44 29.66 37.43
CA ARG A 37 21.54 30.83 37.34
C ARG A 37 21.70 31.79 38.50
N ALA A 38 21.79 31.27 39.75
CA ALA A 38 21.87 32.09 40.95
C ALA A 38 23.22 32.78 41.14
N ARG A 39 24.31 32.17 40.68
CA ARG A 39 25.64 32.62 41.03
C ARG A 39 26.45 33.17 39.86
N ASP A 40 26.43 32.50 38.70
CA ASP A 40 27.42 32.71 37.65
C ASP A 40 26.82 33.40 36.41
N ALA A 41 25.54 33.21 36.11
CA ALA A 41 24.91 33.64 34.84
C ALA A 41 25.01 35.13 34.58
N GLN A 42 24.94 35.98 35.61
CA GLN A 42 25.09 37.44 35.51
C GLN A 42 26.50 37.79 34.99
N ASN A 43 27.54 37.20 35.57
CA ASN A 43 28.94 37.45 35.20
C ASN A 43 29.24 36.91 33.83
N ILE A 44 28.65 35.79 33.47
CA ILE A 44 28.77 35.21 32.12
C ILE A 44 28.14 36.15 31.07
N SER A 45 26.96 36.69 31.35
CA SER A 45 26.32 37.67 30.43
C SER A 45 27.15 38.93 30.25
N ILE A 46 27.73 39.48 31.34
CA ILE A 46 28.63 40.62 31.26
C ILE A 46 29.88 40.29 30.43
N ALA A 47 30.43 39.11 30.59
CA ALA A 47 31.56 38.66 29.80
C ALA A 47 31.20 38.55 28.29
N TRP A 48 30.04 38.00 27.93
CA TRP A 48 29.56 37.96 26.53
C TRP A 48 29.41 39.35 25.97
N GLN A 49 28.74 40.27 26.66
CA GLN A 49 28.62 41.68 26.27
C GLN A 49 29.94 42.35 26.05
N GLY A 50 30.91 42.08 26.97
CA GLY A 50 32.31 42.58 26.80
C GLY A 50 33.04 41.99 25.61
N ILE A 51 32.81 40.72 25.29
CA ILE A 51 33.37 40.09 24.05
C ILE A 51 32.74 40.74 22.82
N LEU A 52 31.41 40.78 22.70
CA LEU A 52 30.74 41.34 21.54
C LEU A 52 31.12 42.80 21.28
N SER A 53 31.21 43.64 22.31
CA SER A 53 31.54 45.05 22.14
C SER A 53 33.03 45.34 21.80
N ARG A 54 33.95 44.57 22.37
CA ARG A 54 35.39 44.87 22.26
C ARG A 54 36.05 44.19 21.06
N TRP A 55 35.61 42.98 20.63
CA TRP A 55 36.27 42.11 19.67
C TRP A 55 35.54 42.06 18.31
N ARG A 56 34.40 42.74 18.16
CA ARG A 56 33.56 42.72 16.96
C ARG A 56 34.31 43.01 15.66
N GLN A 57 35.32 43.88 15.70
CA GLN A 57 36.09 44.27 14.50
C GLN A 57 37.44 43.59 14.40
N THR A 58 37.88 42.83 15.40
CA THR A 58 39.22 42.31 15.49
C THR A 58 39.34 40.80 15.49
N ASP A 59 38.33 40.07 16.00
CA ASP A 59 38.32 38.59 16.04
C ASP A 59 36.90 38.07 15.77
N LEU A 60 36.58 37.94 14.48
CA LEU A 60 35.25 37.49 14.05
C LEU A 60 34.94 36.05 14.49
N SER A 61 35.94 35.16 14.55
CA SER A 61 35.77 33.77 15.02
C SER A 61 35.38 33.71 16.50
N LEU A 62 35.91 34.63 17.32
CA LEU A 62 35.55 34.76 18.73
C LEU A 62 34.11 35.27 18.87
N ILE A 63 33.69 36.19 18.04
CA ILE A 63 32.30 36.74 18.01
C ILE A 63 31.30 35.63 17.59
N GLU A 64 31.58 34.92 16.51
CA GLU A 64 30.77 33.80 16.06
C GLU A 64 30.58 32.77 17.17
N MET A 65 31.65 32.34 17.83
CA MET A 65 31.56 31.40 18.94
C MET A 65 30.80 31.96 20.14
N CYS A 66 30.93 33.27 20.42
CA CYS A 66 30.19 33.93 21.48
C CYS A 66 28.66 33.92 21.20
N LEU A 67 28.26 34.25 19.99
CA LEU A 67 26.83 34.22 19.56
C LEU A 67 26.26 32.80 19.63
N LYS A 68 26.96 31.81 19.09
CA LYS A 68 26.57 30.41 19.19
C LYS A 68 26.46 29.90 20.64
N THR A 69 27.31 30.43 21.54
CA THR A 69 27.21 30.10 22.98
C THR A 69 25.99 30.76 23.59
N ILE A 70 25.68 32.01 23.28
CA ILE A 70 24.49 32.72 23.76
C ILE A 70 23.22 32.02 23.28
N SER A 71 23.14 31.64 21.99
CA SER A 71 21.98 30.92 21.43
C SER A 71 21.66 29.64 22.20
N ARG A 72 22.70 28.85 22.55
CA ARG A 72 22.53 27.62 23.34
C ARG A 72 22.06 27.89 24.77
N TRP A 73 22.60 28.93 25.41
CA TRP A 73 22.35 29.22 26.81
C TRP A 73 21.01 29.93 27.06
N VAL A 74 20.52 30.74 26.12
CA VAL A 74 19.29 31.54 26.28
C VAL A 74 18.07 30.67 26.62
N SER A 75 18.02 29.45 26.17
CA SER A 75 16.91 28.51 26.42
C SER A 75 16.64 28.27 27.91
N TRP A 76 17.66 28.36 28.76
CA TRP A 76 17.55 27.96 30.16
C TRP A 76 18.05 29.03 31.21
N ILE A 77 18.75 30.11 30.78
CA ILE A 77 19.09 31.24 31.69
C ILE A 77 17.96 32.27 31.77
N ASP A 78 18.07 33.28 32.62
CA ASP A 78 17.09 34.35 32.67
C ASP A 78 17.15 35.19 31.38
N ILE A 79 15.99 35.48 30.81
CA ILE A 79 15.87 36.18 29.51
C ILE A 79 16.44 37.62 29.57
N SER A 80 16.34 38.31 30.74
CA SER A 80 16.87 39.66 30.92
C SER A 80 18.39 39.73 30.78
N LEU A 81 19.10 38.63 30.88
CA LEU A 81 20.54 38.55 30.69
C LEU A 81 20.94 38.67 29.22
N VAL A 82 20.01 38.35 28.29
CA VAL A 82 20.17 38.48 26.83
C VAL A 82 19.36 39.65 26.27
N VAL A 83 18.14 39.85 26.79
CA VAL A 83 17.25 40.93 26.39
C VAL A 83 17.48 42.13 27.32
N ASN A 84 18.59 42.83 27.10
CA ASN A 84 18.94 44.11 27.74
C ASN A 84 19.55 45.05 26.72
N GLU A 85 19.56 46.35 27.03
CA GLU A 85 19.98 47.42 26.13
C GLU A 85 21.35 47.19 25.49
N GLY A 86 22.35 46.82 26.23
CA GLY A 86 23.71 46.65 25.77
C GLY A 86 23.87 45.38 24.88
N MET A 87 23.20 44.28 25.21
CA MET A 87 23.23 43.05 24.43
C MET A 87 22.43 43.22 23.14
N LEU A 88 21.20 43.74 23.21
CA LEU A 88 20.37 43.99 22.04
C LEU A 88 20.99 44.94 21.05
N HIS A 89 21.64 46.03 21.54
CA HIS A 89 22.38 46.94 20.68
C HIS A 89 23.44 46.20 19.85
N ASN A 90 24.24 45.34 20.45
CA ASN A 90 25.23 44.54 19.75
C ASN A 90 24.59 43.58 18.74
N LEU A 91 23.49 42.88 19.14
CA LEU A 91 22.80 41.91 18.28
C LEU A 91 22.18 42.58 17.06
N PHE A 92 21.48 43.72 17.24
CA PHE A 92 20.87 44.46 16.15
C PHE A 92 21.92 45.07 15.19
N GLU A 93 23.04 45.59 15.72
CA GLU A 93 24.12 46.11 14.88
C GLU A 93 24.82 45.01 14.06
N ILE A 94 24.95 43.79 14.61
CA ILE A 94 25.54 42.66 13.89
C ILE A 94 24.56 42.11 12.85
N ALA A 95 23.30 41.90 13.22
CA ALA A 95 22.26 41.38 12.31
C ALA A 95 21.95 42.34 11.18
N GLY A 96 21.90 43.68 11.47
CA GLY A 96 21.57 44.72 10.51
C GLY A 96 22.76 45.28 9.70
N GLN A 97 23.95 44.65 9.78
CA GLN A 97 25.14 45.11 9.07
C GLN A 97 24.96 45.05 7.56
N GLN A 98 25.05 46.19 6.89
CA GLN A 98 24.87 46.28 5.43
C GLN A 98 26.19 46.01 4.69
N GLY A 99 26.08 45.52 3.43
CA GLY A 99 27.22 45.32 2.56
C GLY A 99 27.84 43.93 2.63
N ILE A 100 27.30 43.04 3.44
CA ILE A 100 27.71 41.63 3.48
C ILE A 100 27.07 40.91 2.29
N MET A 101 27.86 40.29 1.42
CA MET A 101 27.42 39.69 0.17
C MET A 101 27.25 38.17 0.23
N SER A 102 27.74 37.52 1.28
CA SER A 102 27.64 36.04 1.39
C SER A 102 27.81 35.59 2.85
N SER A 103 27.02 34.57 3.22
CA SER A 103 27.10 33.86 4.49
C SER A 103 28.41 33.06 4.67
N ASP A 104 29.09 32.75 3.59
CA ASP A 104 30.43 32.09 3.63
C ASP A 104 31.52 32.98 4.21
N THR A 105 31.32 34.31 4.21
CA THR A 105 32.31 35.24 4.80
C THR A 105 32.25 35.20 6.33
N PRO A 106 33.34 35.51 7.04
CA PRO A 106 33.29 35.63 8.51
C PRO A 106 32.25 36.62 9.00
N GLU A 107 32.05 37.72 8.28
CA GLU A 107 31.05 38.75 8.57
C GLU A 107 29.63 38.20 8.35
N GLY A 108 29.41 37.40 7.33
CA GLY A 108 28.10 36.72 7.07
C GLY A 108 27.77 35.74 8.17
N ARG A 109 28.75 34.86 8.57
CA ARG A 109 28.51 33.89 9.64
C ARG A 109 28.18 34.53 10.98
N ILE A 110 28.73 35.70 11.33
CA ILE A 110 28.36 36.38 12.57
C ILE A 110 26.99 37.06 12.48
N ARG A 111 26.60 37.57 11.29
CA ARG A 111 25.23 38.09 11.01
C ARG A 111 24.21 36.96 11.24
N ASP A 112 24.43 35.83 10.60
CA ASP A 112 23.50 34.68 10.69
C ASP A 112 23.45 34.10 12.11
N ALA A 113 24.59 34.04 12.83
CA ALA A 113 24.61 33.62 14.23
C ALA A 113 23.88 34.62 15.16
N ALA A 114 23.84 35.90 14.82
CA ALA A 114 23.02 36.88 15.54
C ALA A 114 21.52 36.67 15.28
N ILE A 115 21.14 36.36 14.03
CA ILE A 115 19.75 36.00 13.67
C ILE A 115 19.31 34.74 14.41
N ASP A 116 20.15 33.72 14.44
CA ASP A 116 19.91 32.50 15.22
C ASP A 116 19.74 32.79 16.71
N THR A 117 20.51 33.73 17.25
CA THR A 117 20.36 34.17 18.65
C THR A 117 18.97 34.80 18.91
N PHE A 118 18.45 35.60 17.96
CA PHE A 118 17.07 36.08 18.03
C PHE A 118 16.05 34.94 17.96
N THR A 119 16.26 33.96 17.08
CA THR A 119 15.41 32.79 16.91
C THR A 119 15.31 32.02 18.23
N GLU A 120 16.42 31.70 18.85
CA GLU A 120 16.45 31.00 20.14
C GLU A 120 15.89 31.84 21.28
N THR A 121 16.07 33.17 21.25
CA THR A 121 15.49 34.10 22.24
C THR A 121 13.96 34.10 22.14
N VAL A 122 13.40 34.15 20.95
CA VAL A 122 11.97 34.04 20.71
C VAL A 122 11.46 32.65 21.10
N GLY A 123 12.15 31.57 20.69
CA GLY A 123 11.76 30.19 20.99
C GLY A 123 11.76 29.80 22.46
N LYS A 124 12.35 30.62 23.34
CA LYS A 124 12.38 30.36 24.78
C LYS A 124 10.98 30.20 25.37
N LYS A 125 10.77 29.14 26.17
CA LYS A 125 9.48 28.89 26.85
C LYS A 125 9.20 30.00 27.89
N MET A 126 8.04 30.66 27.77
CA MET A 126 7.55 31.66 28.69
C MET A 126 6.02 31.73 28.68
N LYS A 127 5.42 32.52 29.60
CA LYS A 127 3.96 32.73 29.64
C LYS A 127 3.47 33.49 28.41
N ALA A 128 2.23 33.28 28.04
CA ALA A 128 1.65 33.89 26.82
C ALA A 128 1.75 35.42 26.78
N PRO A 129 1.41 36.22 27.84
CA PRO A 129 1.57 37.66 27.81
C PRO A 129 3.02 38.09 27.64
N ASP A 130 3.96 37.47 28.40
CA ASP A 130 5.38 37.80 28.33
C ASP A 130 5.97 37.54 26.95
N LYS A 131 5.54 36.43 26.30
CA LYS A 131 5.95 36.04 24.95
C LYS A 131 5.57 37.11 23.91
N VAL A 132 4.30 37.50 23.90
CA VAL A 132 3.79 38.48 22.91
C VAL A 132 4.44 39.87 23.14
N GLN A 133 4.61 40.24 24.40
CA GLN A 133 5.32 41.47 24.77
C GLN A 133 6.78 41.45 24.34
N LEU A 134 7.49 40.30 24.47
CA LEU A 134 8.86 40.15 24.02
C LEU A 134 8.96 40.33 22.50
N ILE A 135 8.10 39.64 21.71
CA ILE A 135 8.11 39.74 20.24
C ILE A 135 7.83 41.19 19.82
N SER A 136 6.86 41.86 20.44
CA SER A 136 6.54 43.26 20.20
C SER A 136 7.68 44.21 20.59
N PHE A 137 8.29 43.99 21.78
CA PHE A 137 9.40 44.78 22.28
C PHE A 137 10.64 44.73 21.37
N LEU A 138 10.96 43.51 20.85
CA LEU A 138 12.08 43.32 19.92
C LEU A 138 11.79 43.91 18.53
N ASN A 139 10.56 44.35 18.26
CA ASN A 139 10.11 44.88 16.96
C ASN A 139 10.53 44.02 15.78
N LEU A 140 10.39 42.69 15.95
CA LEU A 140 10.91 41.69 15.01
C LEU A 140 10.32 41.79 13.60
N ALA A 141 9.09 42.28 13.47
CA ALA A 141 8.49 42.48 12.14
C ALA A 141 9.29 43.49 11.31
N ASN A 142 9.76 44.54 11.93
CA ASN A 142 10.60 45.55 11.25
C ASN A 142 12.00 45.00 10.96
N VAL A 143 12.58 44.24 11.89
CA VAL A 143 13.90 43.59 11.70
C VAL A 143 13.86 42.62 10.52
N VAL A 144 12.86 41.73 10.48
CA VAL A 144 12.67 40.78 9.37
C VAL A 144 12.44 41.52 8.04
N GLY A 145 11.63 42.60 8.06
CA GLY A 145 11.40 43.43 6.87
C GLY A 145 12.69 44.05 6.31
N GLN A 146 13.59 44.55 7.19
CA GLN A 146 14.90 45.05 6.79
C GLN A 146 15.81 43.97 6.22
N LEU A 147 15.84 42.77 6.84
CA LEU A 147 16.63 41.65 6.39
C LEU A 147 16.17 41.16 5.00
N ILE A 148 14.87 41.01 4.80
CA ILE A 148 14.28 40.62 3.49
C ILE A 148 14.58 41.65 2.41
N SER A 149 14.70 42.92 2.76
CA SER A 149 15.08 44.01 1.83
C SER A 149 16.59 44.04 1.52
N SER A 150 17.39 43.20 2.12
CA SER A 150 18.81 43.08 1.81
C SER A 150 19.02 42.65 0.34
N PRO A 151 19.98 43.28 -0.40
CA PRO A 151 20.22 42.95 -1.80
C PRO A 151 20.51 41.47 -2.06
N THR A 152 20.99 40.73 -1.06
CA THR A 152 21.36 39.32 -1.19
C THR A 152 20.19 38.33 -1.10
N ILE A 153 19.03 38.77 -0.60
CA ILE A 153 17.82 37.92 -0.52
C ILE A 153 16.55 38.60 -1.05
N ALA A 154 16.67 39.87 -1.51
CA ALA A 154 15.52 40.62 -2.04
C ALA A 154 15.02 40.05 -3.38
N ASP A 155 15.91 39.53 -4.22
CA ASP A 155 15.63 38.96 -5.53
C ASP A 155 16.20 37.55 -5.63
N GLN A 156 15.32 36.55 -5.74
CA GLN A 156 15.66 35.14 -5.82
C GLN A 156 16.28 34.73 -7.17
N THR A 157 16.10 35.53 -8.19
CA THR A 157 16.55 35.24 -9.56
C THR A 157 18.04 35.56 -9.78
N VAL A 158 18.67 36.20 -8.81
CA VAL A 158 20.06 36.65 -8.91
C VAL A 158 21.02 35.54 -8.45
N SER A 159 22.09 35.30 -9.20
CA SER A 159 23.13 34.30 -8.88
C SER A 159 23.86 34.54 -7.54
N THR A 160 23.64 35.69 -6.92
CA THR A 160 24.18 36.08 -5.61
C THR A 160 23.19 35.90 -4.46
N TYR A 161 22.10 35.15 -4.68
CA TYR A 161 21.13 34.88 -3.64
C TYR A 161 21.77 34.08 -2.51
N ASP A 162 21.58 34.56 -1.28
CA ASP A 162 22.22 34.00 -0.07
C ASP A 162 21.22 33.05 0.63
N ASN A 163 21.30 31.78 0.29
CA ASN A 163 20.41 30.72 0.83
C ASN A 163 20.51 30.60 2.33
N ASP A 164 21.71 30.68 2.91
CA ASP A 164 21.94 30.51 4.35
C ASP A 164 21.30 31.68 5.13
N LEU A 165 21.44 32.90 4.63
CA LEU A 165 20.73 34.06 5.20
C LEU A 165 19.20 33.91 5.09
N ALA A 166 18.72 33.51 3.91
CA ALA A 166 17.27 33.33 3.69
C ALA A 166 16.72 32.25 4.63
N GLU A 167 17.43 31.14 4.80
CA GLU A 167 17.04 30.06 5.73
C GLU A 167 17.05 30.54 7.19
N ALA A 168 18.08 31.28 7.61
CA ALA A 168 18.17 31.83 8.98
C ALA A 168 17.00 32.78 9.29
N VAL A 169 16.65 33.66 8.35
CA VAL A 169 15.49 34.56 8.50
C VAL A 169 14.17 33.78 8.44
N ALA A 170 14.04 32.79 7.58
CA ALA A 170 12.87 31.90 7.53
C ALA A 170 12.65 31.17 8.86
N LYS A 171 13.70 30.66 9.49
CA LYS A 171 13.66 30.03 10.83
C LYS A 171 13.16 31.01 11.90
N LEU A 172 13.61 32.25 11.85
CA LEU A 172 13.13 33.30 12.77
C LEU A 172 11.64 33.57 12.57
N VAL A 173 11.17 33.71 11.32
CA VAL A 173 9.75 33.89 10.98
C VAL A 173 8.93 32.69 11.44
N ASN A 174 9.37 31.47 11.12
CA ASN A 174 8.69 30.23 11.54
C ASN A 174 8.53 30.15 13.05
N THR A 175 9.61 30.36 13.82
CA THR A 175 9.58 30.30 15.28
C THR A 175 8.67 31.38 15.87
N THR A 176 8.70 32.60 15.31
CA THR A 176 7.85 33.70 15.77
C THR A 176 6.37 33.41 15.55
N ILE A 177 5.99 32.94 14.35
CA ILE A 177 4.58 32.61 14.02
C ILE A 177 4.13 31.42 14.86
N PHE A 178 4.96 30.37 15.00
CA PHE A 178 4.67 29.20 15.82
C PHE A 178 4.28 29.62 17.26
N ASP A 179 5.07 30.49 17.88
CA ASP A 179 4.80 30.97 19.24
C ASP A 179 3.57 31.89 19.31
N ILE A 180 3.33 32.74 18.30
CA ILE A 180 2.10 33.57 18.21
C ILE A 180 0.87 32.67 18.12
N VAL A 181 0.87 31.67 17.24
CA VAL A 181 -0.24 30.71 17.06
C VAL A 181 -0.51 29.95 18.36
N LYS A 182 0.53 29.55 19.06
CA LYS A 182 0.42 28.87 20.35
C LYS A 182 -0.21 29.75 21.44
N VAL A 183 0.09 31.05 21.45
CA VAL A 183 -0.58 32.02 22.34
C VAL A 183 -2.06 32.16 22.00
N LEU A 184 -2.40 32.22 20.70
CA LEU A 184 -3.79 32.31 20.23
C LEU A 184 -4.60 31.04 20.51
N ASP A 185 -3.97 29.85 20.51
CA ASP A 185 -4.59 28.56 20.83
C ASP A 185 -4.74 28.31 22.35
N THR A 186 -4.17 29.18 23.21
CA THR A 186 -4.20 29.03 24.66
C THR A 186 -5.45 29.67 25.25
N ASP A 187 -6.26 28.89 25.98
CA ASP A 187 -7.48 29.41 26.63
C ASP A 187 -7.19 30.39 27.80
N SER A 188 -6.02 30.31 28.42
CA SER A 188 -5.63 31.12 29.57
C SER A 188 -5.10 32.53 29.22
N ALA A 189 -4.95 32.86 27.91
CA ALA A 189 -4.55 34.19 27.48
C ALA A 189 -5.73 35.18 27.53
N ASP A 190 -5.51 36.38 28.12
CA ASP A 190 -6.51 37.42 28.14
C ASP A 190 -6.74 38.07 26.75
N ASP A 191 -7.82 38.86 26.64
CA ASP A 191 -8.21 39.45 25.35
C ASP A 191 -7.15 40.46 24.83
N ALA A 192 -6.48 41.19 25.70
CA ALA A 192 -5.43 42.13 25.31
C ALA A 192 -4.21 41.41 24.74
N THR A 193 -3.79 40.29 25.36
CA THR A 193 -2.75 39.43 24.86
C THR A 193 -3.11 38.82 23.50
N LYS A 194 -4.36 38.34 23.33
CA LYS A 194 -4.85 37.80 22.07
C LYS A 194 -4.94 38.86 20.97
N GLN A 195 -5.35 40.08 21.30
CA GLN A 195 -5.40 41.19 20.36
C GLN A 195 -3.98 41.53 19.85
N LEU A 196 -3.01 41.69 20.72
CA LEU A 196 -1.61 41.95 20.32
C LEU A 196 -1.02 40.81 19.50
N ALA A 197 -1.32 39.56 19.88
CA ALA A 197 -0.93 38.37 19.09
C ALA A 197 -1.52 38.39 17.68
N ASN A 198 -2.78 38.82 17.50
CA ASN A 198 -3.42 38.96 16.18
C ASN A 198 -2.79 40.07 15.33
N GLU A 199 -2.43 41.20 15.94
CA GLU A 199 -1.74 42.28 15.26
C GLU A 199 -0.36 41.82 14.77
N LEU A 200 0.39 41.12 15.61
CA LEU A 200 1.68 40.52 15.24
C LEU A 200 1.53 39.45 14.15
N LEU A 201 0.54 38.55 14.24
CA LEU A 201 0.26 37.57 13.21
C LEU A 201 0.03 38.24 11.85
N GLY A 202 -0.83 39.27 11.82
CA GLY A 202 -1.09 40.03 10.61
C GLY A 202 0.17 40.67 9.99
N ALA A 203 1.10 41.12 10.83
CA ALA A 203 2.37 41.69 10.37
C ALA A 203 3.36 40.62 9.81
N PHE A 204 3.28 39.37 10.32
CA PHE A 204 4.19 38.30 9.93
C PHE A 204 3.70 37.45 8.76
N ILE A 205 2.41 37.39 8.45
CA ILE A 205 1.86 36.63 7.33
C ILE A 205 2.53 36.96 5.98
N PRO A 206 2.77 38.22 5.60
CA PRO A 206 3.47 38.53 4.36
C PRO A 206 4.89 37.92 4.31
N TYR A 207 5.61 37.92 5.43
CA TYR A 207 6.95 37.32 5.51
C TYR A 207 6.90 35.78 5.45
N LEU A 208 5.92 35.16 6.10
CA LEU A 208 5.67 33.74 5.98
C LEU A 208 5.47 33.34 4.52
N LEU A 209 4.58 34.04 3.82
CA LEU A 209 4.27 33.77 2.41
C LEU A 209 5.45 34.04 1.49
N ARG A 210 6.29 35.04 1.80
CA ARG A 210 7.53 35.29 1.06
C ARG A 210 8.48 34.09 1.09
N PHE A 211 8.75 33.50 2.27
CA PHE A 211 9.63 32.34 2.39
C PHE A 211 8.94 31.04 1.97
N PHE A 212 7.64 30.94 2.14
CA PHE A 212 6.88 29.80 1.62
C PHE A 212 6.91 29.70 0.09
N SER A 213 6.93 30.86 -0.58
CA SER A 213 7.01 30.96 -2.04
C SER A 213 8.47 31.05 -2.53
N ASP A 214 9.45 30.75 -1.70
CA ASP A 214 10.85 30.77 -2.09
C ASP A 214 11.14 29.70 -3.16
N GLU A 215 12.05 29.98 -4.08
CA GLU A 215 12.42 29.05 -5.15
C GLU A 215 13.07 27.79 -4.58
N TYR A 216 13.89 27.95 -3.52
CA TYR A 216 14.56 26.84 -2.84
C TYR A 216 13.62 26.10 -1.88
N ASP A 217 13.49 24.79 -2.11
CA ASP A 217 12.55 23.92 -1.38
C ASP A 217 12.90 23.78 0.11
N GLU A 218 14.17 23.87 0.48
CA GLU A 218 14.61 23.86 1.88
C GLU A 218 14.07 25.07 2.64
N ILE A 219 14.13 26.26 2.01
CA ILE A 219 13.63 27.51 2.61
C ILE A 219 12.11 27.45 2.77
N CYS A 220 11.40 27.00 1.73
CA CYS A 220 9.95 26.75 1.81
C CYS A 220 9.62 25.77 2.94
N SER A 221 10.36 24.67 3.01
CA SER A 221 10.16 23.61 4.01
C SER A 221 10.34 24.11 5.45
N THR A 222 11.18 25.10 5.66
CA THR A 222 11.45 25.71 6.98
C THR A 222 10.22 26.38 7.58
N VAL A 223 9.31 26.95 6.78
CA VAL A 223 8.13 27.66 7.27
C VAL A 223 6.83 26.84 7.23
N ILE A 224 6.85 25.63 6.65
CA ILE A 224 5.69 24.71 6.63
C ILE A 224 5.14 24.41 8.03
N PRO A 225 5.97 24.15 9.08
CA PRO A 225 5.45 23.80 10.40
C PRO A 225 4.55 24.88 11.02
N SER A 226 4.94 26.15 10.98
CA SER A 226 4.12 27.25 11.53
C SER A 226 2.86 27.49 10.70
N LEU A 227 2.90 27.30 9.39
CA LEU A 227 1.70 27.38 8.53
C LEU A 227 0.73 26.23 8.85
N THR A 228 1.25 25.03 9.11
CA THR A 228 0.43 23.86 9.50
C THR A 228 -0.30 24.13 10.83
N ASP A 229 0.39 24.68 11.81
CA ASP A 229 -0.21 25.02 13.11
C ASP A 229 -1.24 26.16 12.99
N LEU A 230 -0.97 27.16 12.14
CA LEU A 230 -1.92 28.24 11.86
C LEU A 230 -3.22 27.68 11.24
N LEU A 231 -3.13 26.84 10.22
CA LEU A 231 -4.31 26.22 9.62
C LEU A 231 -5.04 25.29 10.58
N THR A 232 -4.31 24.62 11.46
CA THR A 232 -4.90 23.80 12.53
C THR A 232 -5.69 24.66 13.52
N LEU A 233 -5.17 25.81 13.91
CA LEU A 233 -5.88 26.79 14.72
C LEU A 233 -7.16 27.27 14.03
N PHE A 234 -7.08 27.65 12.76
CA PHE A 234 -8.25 28.10 11.98
C PHE A 234 -9.32 27.00 11.91
N ARG A 235 -8.93 25.76 11.68
CA ARG A 235 -9.85 24.63 11.68
C ARG A 235 -10.54 24.41 13.03
N LYS A 236 -9.81 24.56 14.17
CA LYS A 236 -10.40 24.51 15.51
C LYS A 236 -11.44 25.61 15.71
N ILE A 237 -11.13 26.83 15.25
CA ILE A 237 -12.04 27.99 15.35
C ILE A 237 -13.33 27.73 14.55
N VAL A 238 -13.22 27.26 13.30
CA VAL A 238 -14.39 26.94 12.47
C VAL A 238 -15.22 25.83 13.11
N LYS A 239 -14.59 24.80 13.65
CA LYS A 239 -15.28 23.69 14.34
C LYS A 239 -16.04 24.19 15.60
N ALA A 240 -15.47 25.16 16.30
CA ALA A 240 -16.07 25.70 17.54
C ALA A 240 -17.14 26.76 17.27
N LYS A 241 -16.97 27.63 16.26
CA LYS A 241 -17.80 28.84 16.02
C LYS A 241 -18.66 28.74 14.74
N GLY A 242 -18.47 27.70 13.91
CA GLY A 242 -19.17 27.52 12.64
C GLY A 242 -18.64 28.32 11.47
N ALA A 243 -17.88 29.38 11.71
CA ALA A 243 -17.24 30.22 10.68
C ALA A 243 -15.94 30.84 11.19
N LEU A 244 -15.05 31.14 10.25
CA LEU A 244 -13.79 31.82 10.54
C LEU A 244 -14.04 33.35 10.65
N PRO A 245 -13.49 34.03 11.69
CA PRO A 245 -13.56 35.49 11.79
C PRO A 245 -12.98 36.18 10.54
N PRO A 246 -13.53 37.35 10.12
CA PRO A 246 -13.14 38.01 8.86
C PRO A 246 -11.63 38.27 8.72
N HIS A 247 -10.96 38.68 9.82
CA HIS A 247 -9.51 38.94 9.78
C HIS A 247 -8.66 37.69 9.53
N TYR A 248 -9.09 36.49 9.93
CA TYR A 248 -8.46 35.22 9.57
C TYR A 248 -8.90 34.74 8.20
N ALA A 249 -10.19 34.92 7.85
CA ALA A 249 -10.70 34.54 6.55
C ALA A 249 -9.96 35.24 5.41
N SER A 250 -9.56 36.52 5.59
CA SER A 250 -8.78 37.27 4.60
C SER A 250 -7.35 36.73 4.40
N MET A 251 -6.82 35.92 5.29
CA MET A 251 -5.50 35.29 5.17
C MET A 251 -5.54 34.02 4.30
N LEU A 252 -6.68 33.34 4.19
CA LEU A 252 -6.78 32.07 3.47
C LEU A 252 -6.54 32.16 1.95
N PRO A 253 -7.10 33.13 1.19
CA PRO A 253 -6.88 33.21 -0.24
C PRO A 253 -5.39 33.33 -0.61
N PRO A 254 -4.59 34.26 -0.05
CA PRO A 254 -3.17 34.32 -0.38
C PRO A 254 -2.37 33.09 0.06
N ILE A 255 -2.78 32.42 1.15
CA ILE A 255 -2.17 31.15 1.57
C ILE A 255 -2.45 30.06 0.53
N LEU A 256 -3.71 29.89 0.09
CA LEU A 256 -4.07 28.92 -0.93
C LEU A 256 -3.36 29.15 -2.24
N GLU A 257 -3.32 30.41 -2.69
CA GLU A 257 -2.59 30.80 -3.92
C GLU A 257 -1.10 30.49 -3.84
N ALA A 258 -0.45 30.74 -2.70
CA ALA A 258 0.95 30.41 -2.48
C ALA A 258 1.20 28.89 -2.51
N ILE A 259 0.31 28.11 -1.89
CA ILE A 259 0.40 26.64 -1.92
C ILE A 259 0.31 26.11 -3.34
N ILE A 260 -0.67 26.59 -4.12
CA ILE A 260 -0.84 26.19 -5.53
C ILE A 260 0.38 26.59 -6.36
N ALA A 261 0.88 27.82 -6.18
CA ALA A 261 2.03 28.31 -6.94
C ALA A 261 3.30 27.48 -6.66
N LYS A 262 3.52 27.08 -5.40
CA LYS A 262 4.69 26.27 -5.01
C LYS A 262 4.64 24.83 -5.52
N MET A 263 3.47 24.34 -5.93
CA MET A 263 3.35 23.03 -6.58
C MET A 263 3.75 23.03 -8.06
N LYS A 264 4.05 24.18 -8.66
CA LYS A 264 4.50 24.28 -10.05
C LYS A 264 5.98 23.87 -10.13
N TYR A 265 6.34 23.11 -11.17
CA TYR A 265 7.76 22.87 -11.49
C TYR A 265 8.52 24.17 -11.67
N ASP A 266 9.75 24.23 -11.19
CA ASP A 266 10.61 25.40 -11.38
C ASP A 266 11.06 25.58 -12.84
N SER A 267 11.78 26.65 -13.12
CA SER A 267 12.18 27.00 -14.50
C SER A 267 13.28 26.08 -15.06
N THR A 268 14.01 25.39 -14.19
CA THR A 268 15.14 24.50 -14.56
C THR A 268 14.72 23.04 -14.66
N ALA A 269 13.55 22.67 -14.08
CA ALA A 269 13.08 21.30 -14.07
C ALA A 269 12.90 20.73 -15.47
N SER A 270 13.47 19.56 -15.69
CA SER A 270 13.19 18.65 -16.80
C SER A 270 12.49 17.39 -16.27
N TRP A 271 11.76 16.68 -17.13
CA TRP A 271 11.05 15.48 -16.72
C TRP A 271 11.57 14.27 -17.49
N GLY A 272 11.97 13.23 -16.76
CA GLY A 272 12.32 11.93 -17.32
C GLY A 272 13.81 11.71 -17.59
N ASP A 273 14.68 12.64 -17.26
CA ASP A 273 16.14 12.49 -17.33
C ASP A 273 16.65 11.63 -16.17
N GLU A 274 17.56 10.70 -16.46
CA GLU A 274 18.07 9.75 -15.45
C GLU A 274 18.88 10.43 -14.34
N ASP A 275 19.55 11.53 -14.67
CA ASP A 275 20.42 12.27 -13.74
C ASP A 275 19.62 13.13 -12.73
N GLU A 276 18.33 13.39 -12.97
CA GLU A 276 17.47 14.25 -12.13
C GLU A 276 16.45 13.47 -11.27
N GLN A 277 16.55 12.15 -11.17
CA GLN A 277 15.57 11.32 -10.42
C GLN A 277 15.48 11.69 -8.94
N THR A 278 16.57 12.14 -8.33
CA THR A 278 16.62 12.52 -6.90
C THR A 278 15.83 13.81 -6.69
N ASP A 279 16.05 14.84 -7.50
CA ASP A 279 15.40 16.15 -7.38
C ASP A 279 13.89 16.03 -7.66
N GLU A 280 13.52 15.19 -8.64
CA GLU A 280 12.11 14.87 -8.91
C GLU A 280 11.45 14.19 -7.71
N ALA A 281 12.11 13.22 -7.07
CA ALA A 281 11.57 12.52 -5.92
C ALA A 281 11.39 13.46 -4.70
N GLU A 282 12.34 14.36 -4.46
CA GLU A 282 12.25 15.37 -3.40
C GLU A 282 11.11 16.36 -3.65
N PHE A 283 10.96 16.82 -4.89
CA PHE A 283 9.85 17.69 -5.28
C PHE A 283 8.48 17.00 -5.13
N GLN A 284 8.36 15.74 -5.52
CA GLN A 284 7.12 14.98 -5.32
C GLN A 284 6.81 14.79 -3.82
N GLU A 285 7.82 14.64 -2.96
CA GLU A 285 7.62 14.58 -1.51
C GLU A 285 7.17 15.94 -0.94
N LEU A 286 7.72 17.04 -1.43
CA LEU A 286 7.23 18.37 -1.11
C LEU A 286 5.78 18.55 -1.54
N ARG A 287 5.41 18.17 -2.76
CA ARG A 287 4.02 18.21 -3.26
C ARG A 287 3.05 17.46 -2.34
N LYS A 288 3.42 16.31 -1.79
CA LYS A 288 2.58 15.59 -0.83
C LYS A 288 2.33 16.41 0.45
N ARG A 289 3.36 17.08 0.95
CA ARG A 289 3.23 17.95 2.13
C ARG A 289 2.35 19.16 1.83
N LEU A 290 2.51 19.78 0.66
CA LEU A 290 1.69 20.89 0.19
C LEU A 290 0.23 20.48 0.00
N HIS A 291 -0.03 19.29 -0.51
CA HIS A 291 -1.38 18.76 -0.64
C HIS A 291 -2.09 18.62 0.74
N VAL A 292 -1.37 18.22 1.78
CA VAL A 292 -1.93 18.19 3.15
C VAL A 292 -2.36 19.58 3.60
N LEU A 293 -1.59 20.63 3.28
CA LEU A 293 -1.97 22.02 3.56
C LEU A 293 -3.22 22.44 2.77
N GLN A 294 -3.32 22.11 1.49
CA GLN A 294 -4.53 22.34 0.70
C GLN A 294 -5.77 21.67 1.29
N GLN A 295 -5.64 20.42 1.74
CA GLN A 295 -6.73 19.69 2.40
C GLN A 295 -7.17 20.38 3.70
N GLN A 296 -6.24 20.98 4.43
CA GLN A 296 -6.58 21.78 5.61
C GLN A 296 -7.35 23.05 5.24
N VAL A 297 -6.94 23.76 4.17
CA VAL A 297 -7.68 24.94 3.67
C VAL A 297 -9.08 24.53 3.22
N ALA A 298 -9.23 23.43 2.47
CA ALA A 298 -10.53 22.91 2.06
C ALA A 298 -11.43 22.52 3.26
N ALA A 299 -10.84 22.03 4.36
CA ALA A 299 -11.57 21.70 5.58
C ALA A 299 -11.98 22.96 6.39
N ILE A 300 -11.37 24.12 6.16
CA ILE A 300 -11.69 25.41 6.78
C ILE A 300 -12.73 26.15 5.95
N ASP A 301 -12.51 26.27 4.66
CA ASP A 301 -13.40 26.95 3.70
C ASP A 301 -13.43 26.18 2.36
N GLU A 302 -14.37 25.24 2.26
CA GLU A 302 -14.52 24.37 1.08
C GLU A 302 -14.93 25.19 -0.16
N SER A 303 -15.73 26.25 0.00
CA SER A 303 -16.17 27.07 -1.13
C SER A 303 -15.02 27.85 -1.73
N LEU A 304 -14.17 28.46 -0.92
CA LEU A 304 -12.95 29.12 -1.36
C LEU A 304 -12.04 28.17 -2.16
N TYR A 305 -11.83 26.94 -1.63
CA TYR A 305 -11.02 25.95 -2.28
C TYR A 305 -11.59 25.55 -3.65
N ILE A 306 -12.89 25.23 -3.70
CA ILE A 306 -13.58 24.83 -4.94
C ILE A 306 -13.47 25.94 -6.00
N ASP A 307 -13.81 27.18 -5.64
CA ASP A 307 -13.86 28.28 -6.59
C ASP A 307 -12.45 28.67 -7.09
N THR A 308 -11.47 28.74 -6.21
CA THR A 308 -10.09 29.10 -6.59
C THR A 308 -9.48 28.08 -7.55
N LEU A 309 -9.54 26.78 -7.21
CA LEU A 309 -8.96 25.76 -8.06
C LEU A 309 -9.72 25.57 -9.37
N SER A 310 -11.05 25.46 -9.33
CA SER A 310 -11.82 25.23 -10.54
C SER A 310 -11.71 26.36 -11.55
N ASN A 311 -11.68 27.61 -11.09
CA ASN A 311 -11.49 28.77 -11.96
C ASN A 311 -10.09 28.81 -12.57
N LYS A 312 -9.04 28.54 -11.79
CA LYS A 312 -7.65 28.52 -12.25
C LYS A 312 -7.42 27.41 -13.28
N ILE A 313 -7.87 26.21 -12.99
CA ILE A 313 -7.78 25.05 -13.91
C ILE A 313 -8.56 25.33 -15.21
N ALA A 314 -9.80 25.80 -15.09
CA ALA A 314 -10.63 26.13 -16.25
C ALA A 314 -10.02 27.23 -17.14
N LEU A 315 -9.37 28.22 -16.54
CA LEU A 315 -8.66 29.27 -17.27
C LEU A 315 -7.48 28.67 -18.06
N ILE A 316 -6.62 27.89 -17.42
CA ILE A 316 -5.45 27.27 -18.07
C ILE A 316 -5.90 26.37 -19.24
N LEU A 317 -6.86 25.47 -19.01
CA LEU A 317 -7.36 24.56 -20.05
C LEU A 317 -8.02 25.30 -21.23
N SER A 318 -8.58 26.50 -21.04
CA SER A 318 -9.22 27.28 -22.10
C SER A 318 -8.27 28.22 -22.85
N THR A 319 -7.11 28.55 -22.28
CA THR A 319 -6.18 29.52 -22.84
C THR A 319 -4.87 28.89 -23.34
N TYR A 320 -4.55 27.67 -22.95
CA TYR A 320 -3.29 27.00 -23.29
C TYR A 320 -2.99 26.98 -24.80
N ASP A 321 -3.97 26.65 -25.65
CA ASP A 321 -3.82 26.53 -27.09
C ASP A 321 -3.78 27.90 -27.81
N GLN A 322 -3.91 29.02 -27.08
CA GLN A 322 -3.91 30.37 -27.69
C GLN A 322 -2.47 30.83 -27.93
N PRO A 323 -2.13 31.35 -29.14
CA PRO A 323 -0.74 31.68 -29.52
C PRO A 323 -0.01 32.68 -28.61
N ASP A 324 -0.72 33.53 -27.91
CA ASP A 324 -0.16 34.60 -27.06
C ASP A 324 -0.46 34.38 -25.57
N SER A 325 -0.76 33.15 -25.15
CA SER A 325 -1.16 32.87 -23.77
C SER A 325 -0.04 33.07 -22.74
N GLY A 326 1.22 33.00 -23.15
CA GLY A 326 2.40 33.01 -22.28
C GLY A 326 2.49 31.82 -21.33
N MET A 327 1.62 30.81 -21.49
CA MET A 327 1.60 29.60 -20.65
C MET A 327 2.65 28.61 -21.12
N THR A 328 3.30 27.96 -20.14
CA THR A 328 4.29 26.91 -20.38
C THR A 328 3.68 25.53 -20.09
N TRP A 329 4.39 24.48 -20.47
CA TRP A 329 4.02 23.10 -20.12
C TRP A 329 3.82 22.93 -18.60
N ARG A 330 4.58 23.66 -17.77
CA ARG A 330 4.51 23.64 -16.31
C ARG A 330 3.17 24.15 -15.78
N ASP A 331 2.55 25.11 -16.46
CA ASP A 331 1.22 25.61 -16.10
C ASP A 331 0.14 24.57 -16.37
N VAL A 332 0.26 23.86 -17.48
CA VAL A 332 -0.67 22.79 -17.86
C VAL A 332 -0.50 21.58 -16.96
N GLU A 333 0.73 21.22 -16.66
CA GLU A 333 1.04 20.14 -15.73
C GLU A 333 0.46 20.43 -14.34
N LEU A 334 0.68 21.65 -13.83
CA LEU A 334 0.10 22.09 -12.56
C LEU A 334 -1.44 22.00 -12.58
N ALA A 335 -2.07 22.46 -13.65
CA ALA A 335 -3.54 22.41 -13.76
C ALA A 335 -4.07 20.97 -13.74
N LEU A 336 -3.41 20.04 -14.42
CA LEU A 336 -3.79 18.63 -14.41
C LEU A 336 -3.52 17.99 -13.04
N HIS A 337 -2.37 18.28 -12.42
CA HIS A 337 -2.05 17.81 -11.08
C HIS A 337 -3.09 18.28 -10.05
N GLU A 338 -3.41 19.57 -10.06
CA GLU A 338 -4.43 20.15 -9.18
C GLU A 338 -5.83 19.57 -9.47
N MET A 339 -6.16 19.34 -10.73
CA MET A 339 -7.42 18.68 -11.11
C MET A 339 -7.52 17.26 -10.57
N PHE A 340 -6.41 16.51 -10.61
CA PHE A 340 -6.34 15.16 -10.02
C PHE A 340 -6.59 15.22 -8.50
N LEU A 341 -5.93 16.13 -7.78
CA LEU A 341 -6.10 16.31 -6.34
C LEU A 341 -7.51 16.82 -5.97
N PHE A 342 -8.03 17.78 -6.73
CA PHE A 342 -9.38 18.31 -6.55
C PHE A 342 -10.46 17.24 -6.67
N GLY A 343 -10.27 16.29 -7.59
CA GLY A 343 -11.20 15.20 -7.81
C GLY A 343 -11.32 14.27 -6.60
N GLU A 344 -10.31 14.15 -5.75
CA GLU A 344 -10.39 13.38 -4.52
C GLU A 344 -11.43 13.96 -3.54
N LEU A 345 -11.47 15.29 -3.42
CA LEU A 345 -12.52 15.96 -2.65
C LEU A 345 -13.90 15.74 -3.29
N ALA A 346 -13.98 15.89 -4.60
CA ALA A 346 -15.23 15.79 -5.35
C ALA A 346 -15.91 14.41 -5.24
N VAL A 347 -15.14 13.31 -5.11
CA VAL A 347 -15.68 11.93 -5.05
C VAL A 347 -15.78 11.37 -3.63
N LYS A 348 -15.25 12.07 -2.62
CA LYS A 348 -15.08 11.56 -1.25
C LYS A 348 -16.36 11.08 -0.56
N ASN A 349 -17.49 11.71 -0.81
CA ASN A 349 -18.75 11.52 -0.05
C ASN A 349 -19.89 10.92 -0.88
N GLY A 350 -19.60 9.95 -1.73
CA GLY A 350 -20.66 9.26 -2.47
C GLY A 350 -20.43 9.15 -3.98
N GLY A 351 -19.17 9.31 -4.42
CA GLY A 351 -18.80 9.27 -5.82
C GLY A 351 -19.07 10.60 -6.57
N MET A 352 -18.88 10.59 -7.86
CA MET A 352 -19.06 11.78 -8.70
C MET A 352 -20.54 12.11 -8.91
N TYR A 353 -21.39 11.09 -8.99
CA TYR A 353 -22.83 11.23 -9.26
C TYR A 353 -23.69 10.58 -8.18
N ALA A 354 -24.80 11.26 -7.85
CA ALA A 354 -25.90 10.72 -7.05
C ALA A 354 -27.17 10.73 -7.92
N LYS A 355 -27.73 9.57 -8.27
CA LYS A 355 -28.90 9.44 -9.15
C LYS A 355 -28.79 10.20 -10.49
N ARG A 356 -27.60 10.17 -11.11
CA ARG A 356 -27.22 10.85 -12.37
C ARG A 356 -26.97 12.37 -12.27
N GLU A 357 -27.19 12.98 -11.12
CA GLU A 357 -26.84 14.39 -10.86
C GLU A 357 -25.48 14.45 -10.13
N PRO A 358 -24.72 15.56 -10.24
CA PRO A 358 -23.52 15.74 -9.46
C PRO A 358 -23.79 15.57 -7.96
N SER A 359 -22.94 14.82 -7.26
CA SER A 359 -23.14 14.51 -5.85
C SER A 359 -22.87 15.70 -4.91
N SER A 360 -22.13 16.69 -5.38
CA SER A 360 -21.74 17.89 -4.63
C SER A 360 -21.38 19.06 -5.57
N ALA A 361 -21.16 20.24 -5.02
CA ALA A 361 -20.66 21.39 -5.76
C ALA A 361 -19.25 21.10 -6.35
N ALA A 362 -18.38 20.42 -5.60
CA ALA A 362 -17.08 19.99 -6.08
C ALA A 362 -17.20 19.01 -7.25
N SER A 363 -18.13 18.05 -7.18
CA SER A 363 -18.40 17.12 -8.28
C SER A 363 -18.88 17.83 -9.54
N ALA A 364 -19.74 18.84 -9.41
CA ALA A 364 -20.21 19.62 -10.55
C ALA A 364 -19.04 20.33 -11.27
N ARG A 365 -18.14 20.94 -10.48
CA ARG A 365 -16.95 21.60 -11.05
C ARG A 365 -15.99 20.60 -11.69
N LEU A 366 -15.79 19.43 -11.06
CA LEU A 366 -14.96 18.37 -11.65
C LEU A 366 -15.51 17.92 -13.02
N ILE A 367 -16.83 17.74 -13.13
CA ILE A 367 -17.49 17.35 -14.38
C ILE A 367 -17.24 18.41 -15.47
N GLU A 368 -17.37 19.70 -15.14
CA GLU A 368 -17.07 20.79 -16.07
C GLU A 368 -15.60 20.79 -16.52
N MET A 369 -14.66 20.59 -15.59
CA MET A 369 -13.23 20.51 -15.89
C MET A 369 -12.88 19.27 -16.73
N MET A 370 -13.48 18.10 -16.43
CA MET A 370 -13.31 16.89 -17.23
C MET A 370 -13.76 17.09 -18.68
N ALA A 371 -14.90 17.71 -18.90
CA ALA A 371 -15.39 18.01 -20.25
C ALA A 371 -14.41 18.93 -21.01
N LYS A 372 -13.96 20.02 -20.38
CA LYS A 372 -12.97 20.94 -20.96
C LYS A 372 -11.63 20.25 -21.27
N MET A 373 -11.13 19.44 -20.37
CA MET A 373 -9.88 18.71 -20.55
C MET A 373 -9.95 17.76 -21.76
N VAL A 374 -11.05 17.02 -21.92
CA VAL A 374 -11.23 16.09 -23.06
C VAL A 374 -11.42 16.86 -24.37
N GLU A 375 -12.09 18.03 -24.35
CA GLU A 375 -12.31 18.87 -25.52
C GLU A 375 -11.04 19.64 -25.96
N SER A 376 -10.13 19.89 -25.04
CA SER A 376 -8.84 20.56 -25.30
C SER A 376 -7.85 19.64 -26.04
N ASN A 377 -6.79 20.23 -26.59
CA ASN A 377 -5.70 19.47 -27.20
C ASN A 377 -4.55 19.14 -26.22
N VAL A 378 -4.79 19.18 -24.92
CA VAL A 378 -3.79 18.93 -23.87
C VAL A 378 -3.08 17.58 -24.06
N ALA A 379 -3.81 16.55 -24.46
CA ALA A 379 -3.25 15.23 -24.71
C ALA A 379 -2.30 15.15 -25.92
N SER A 380 -2.28 16.14 -26.81
CA SER A 380 -1.44 16.17 -28.02
C SER A 380 -0.02 16.67 -27.79
N SER A 381 0.38 17.00 -26.59
CA SER A 381 1.74 17.44 -26.27
C SER A 381 2.70 16.26 -26.27
N ASP A 382 3.40 16.05 -27.39
CA ASP A 382 4.43 15.00 -27.52
C ASP A 382 5.77 15.43 -26.92
N GLU A 383 5.98 16.74 -26.71
CA GLU A 383 7.22 17.33 -26.19
C GLU A 383 7.43 17.07 -24.70
N PHE A 384 6.33 17.00 -23.94
CA PHE A 384 6.37 16.84 -22.47
C PHE A 384 5.53 15.64 -22.03
N PRO A 385 6.13 14.45 -21.88
CA PRO A 385 5.42 13.19 -21.61
C PRO A 385 4.61 13.17 -20.28
N VAL A 386 4.94 14.04 -19.34
CA VAL A 386 4.21 14.15 -18.05
C VAL A 386 2.75 14.56 -18.26
N ILE A 387 2.49 15.45 -19.23
CA ILE A 387 1.13 15.98 -19.51
C ILE A 387 0.18 14.86 -19.99
N PRO A 388 0.50 14.10 -21.07
CA PRO A 388 -0.34 13.00 -21.50
C PRO A 388 -0.47 11.89 -20.45
N LEU A 389 0.55 11.65 -19.61
CA LEU A 389 0.41 10.70 -18.49
C LEU A 389 -0.62 11.16 -17.48
N GLN A 390 -0.55 12.40 -17.04
CA GLN A 390 -1.54 12.95 -16.10
C GLN A 390 -2.95 12.97 -16.70
N TYR A 391 -3.07 13.31 -17.99
CA TYR A 391 -4.35 13.22 -18.70
C TYR A 391 -4.95 11.80 -18.61
N MET A 392 -4.14 10.77 -18.87
CA MET A 392 -4.59 9.38 -18.77
C MET A 392 -4.95 9.00 -17.32
N GLU A 393 -4.13 9.39 -16.34
CA GLU A 393 -4.40 9.11 -14.91
C GLU A 393 -5.73 9.73 -14.46
N ILE A 394 -6.02 10.97 -14.87
CA ILE A 394 -7.29 11.64 -14.57
C ILE A 394 -8.46 10.90 -15.22
N CYS A 395 -8.35 10.54 -16.50
CA CYS A 395 -9.38 9.79 -17.22
C CYS A 395 -9.68 8.44 -16.55
N VAL A 396 -8.65 7.74 -16.09
CA VAL A 396 -8.77 6.47 -15.38
C VAL A 396 -9.38 6.66 -13.99
N ARG A 397 -8.87 7.62 -13.22
CA ARG A 397 -9.30 7.88 -11.85
C ARG A 397 -10.77 8.28 -11.76
N TYR A 398 -11.21 9.09 -12.71
CA TYR A 398 -12.57 9.65 -12.76
C TYR A 398 -13.40 9.05 -13.90
N SER A 399 -13.19 7.77 -14.21
CA SER A 399 -13.88 7.03 -15.28
C SER A 399 -15.41 7.06 -15.18
N ALA A 400 -15.98 7.24 -13.98
CA ALA A 400 -17.42 7.44 -13.77
C ALA A 400 -18.00 8.63 -14.58
N PHE A 401 -17.18 9.63 -14.91
CA PHE A 401 -17.57 10.71 -15.81
C PHE A 401 -18.01 10.20 -17.20
N PHE A 402 -17.29 9.23 -17.74
CA PHE A 402 -17.52 8.68 -19.07
C PHE A 402 -18.74 7.72 -19.12
N GLU A 403 -19.15 7.17 -17.98
CA GLU A 403 -20.39 6.37 -17.90
C GLU A 403 -21.63 7.23 -18.24
N GLN A 404 -21.60 8.52 -17.87
CA GLN A 404 -22.66 9.47 -18.15
C GLN A 404 -22.43 10.28 -19.44
N ASN A 405 -21.18 10.40 -19.88
CA ASN A 405 -20.75 11.20 -21.04
C ASN A 405 -20.10 10.29 -22.10
N SER A 406 -20.77 9.21 -22.50
CA SER A 406 -20.25 8.20 -23.42
C SER A 406 -19.88 8.75 -24.81
N SER A 407 -20.46 9.88 -25.23
CA SER A 407 -20.11 10.55 -26.49
C SER A 407 -18.66 11.05 -26.57
N LEU A 408 -18.00 11.23 -25.42
CA LEU A 408 -16.60 11.67 -25.33
C LEU A 408 -15.60 10.48 -25.37
N ILE A 409 -16.07 9.25 -25.17
CA ILE A 409 -15.21 8.04 -25.14
C ILE A 409 -14.40 7.87 -26.43
N PRO A 410 -14.94 8.03 -27.66
CA PRO A 410 -14.15 7.87 -28.89
C PRO A 410 -12.95 8.82 -28.95
N LYS A 411 -13.10 10.07 -28.55
CA LYS A 411 -12.01 11.06 -28.55
C LYS A 411 -10.93 10.70 -27.54
N VAL A 412 -11.32 10.22 -26.35
CA VAL A 412 -10.35 9.76 -25.34
C VAL A 412 -9.62 8.52 -25.83
N LEU A 413 -10.32 7.57 -26.44
CA LEU A 413 -9.69 6.35 -26.98
C LEU A 413 -8.70 6.68 -28.10
N GLU A 414 -9.01 7.65 -28.98
CA GLU A 414 -8.08 8.13 -29.99
C GLU A 414 -6.79 8.67 -29.35
N ASN A 415 -6.90 9.49 -28.33
CA ASN A 415 -5.75 10.00 -27.58
C ASN A 415 -4.97 8.85 -26.90
N LEU A 416 -5.66 7.92 -26.23
CA LEU A 416 -5.02 6.79 -25.59
C LEU A 416 -4.30 5.89 -26.56
N VAL A 417 -4.91 5.57 -27.74
CA VAL A 417 -4.28 4.77 -28.78
C VAL A 417 -3.00 5.43 -29.29
N ARG A 418 -2.99 6.76 -29.48
CA ARG A 418 -1.76 7.46 -29.84
C ARG A 418 -0.67 7.33 -28.78
N LEU A 419 -1.03 7.48 -27.50
CA LEU A 419 -0.07 7.45 -26.39
C LEU A 419 0.53 6.06 -26.13
N ILE A 420 -0.23 4.98 -26.36
CA ILE A 420 0.31 3.60 -26.26
C ILE A 420 1.33 3.28 -27.34
N HIS A 421 1.37 4.06 -28.44
CA HIS A 421 2.38 3.99 -29.51
C HIS A 421 3.55 4.98 -29.33
N ALA A 422 3.58 5.74 -28.22
CA ALA A 422 4.63 6.72 -27.97
C ALA A 422 6.02 6.08 -28.05
N SER A 423 7.01 6.84 -28.51
CA SER A 423 8.40 6.39 -28.60
C SER A 423 9.11 6.33 -27.25
N HIS A 424 8.73 7.21 -26.33
CA HIS A 424 9.33 7.27 -24.98
C HIS A 424 8.94 6.03 -24.15
N ARG A 425 9.92 5.24 -23.73
CA ARG A 425 9.72 3.92 -23.11
C ARG A 425 8.85 3.98 -21.83
N LYS A 426 9.19 4.86 -20.85
CA LYS A 426 8.43 5.00 -19.60
C LYS A 426 6.97 5.41 -19.87
N LEU A 427 6.75 6.36 -20.78
CA LEU A 427 5.40 6.77 -21.19
C LEU A 427 4.64 5.59 -21.81
N LYS A 428 5.27 4.87 -22.74
CA LYS A 428 4.68 3.74 -23.45
C LYS A 428 4.21 2.64 -22.47
N LEU A 429 5.10 2.15 -21.60
CA LEU A 429 4.78 1.07 -20.66
C LEU A 429 3.70 1.49 -19.64
N ARG A 430 3.77 2.70 -19.12
CA ARG A 430 2.75 3.20 -18.22
C ARG A 430 1.41 3.39 -18.92
N SER A 431 1.40 3.86 -20.15
CA SER A 431 0.18 4.06 -20.93
C SER A 431 -0.55 2.75 -21.23
N TRP A 432 0.15 1.61 -21.43
CA TRP A 432 -0.48 0.30 -21.61
C TRP A 432 -1.31 -0.12 -20.40
N TYR A 433 -0.77 0.06 -19.18
CA TYR A 433 -1.50 -0.17 -17.95
C TYR A 433 -2.72 0.76 -17.81
N LEU A 434 -2.54 2.05 -18.06
CA LEU A 434 -3.61 3.05 -17.95
C LEU A 434 -4.71 2.81 -19.00
N PHE A 435 -4.34 2.42 -20.21
CA PHE A 435 -5.30 2.03 -21.23
C PHE A 435 -6.22 0.89 -20.77
N TYR A 436 -5.63 -0.18 -20.24
CA TYR A 436 -6.39 -1.27 -19.66
C TYR A 436 -7.30 -0.80 -18.51
N ARG A 437 -6.76 0.02 -17.60
CA ARG A 437 -7.51 0.56 -16.47
C ARG A 437 -8.69 1.45 -16.91
N PHE A 438 -8.58 2.13 -18.04
CA PHE A 438 -9.66 2.91 -18.64
C PHE A 438 -10.71 2.00 -19.30
N VAL A 439 -10.28 1.04 -20.07
CA VAL A 439 -11.14 0.13 -20.83
C VAL A 439 -12.01 -0.74 -19.92
N LYS A 440 -11.43 -1.31 -18.88
CA LYS A 440 -12.10 -2.33 -18.03
C LYS A 440 -13.43 -1.88 -17.42
N PRO A 441 -13.54 -0.74 -16.73
CA PRO A 441 -14.81 -0.27 -16.17
C PRO A 441 -15.79 0.19 -17.26
N LEU A 442 -15.30 0.69 -18.39
CA LEU A 442 -16.11 1.26 -19.47
C LEU A 442 -16.41 0.28 -20.62
N ARG A 443 -16.13 -1.01 -20.42
CA ARG A 443 -16.25 -2.04 -21.48
C ARG A 443 -17.61 -2.06 -22.17
N GLN A 444 -18.71 -1.82 -21.44
CA GLN A 444 -20.05 -1.82 -22.02
C GLN A 444 -20.27 -0.63 -22.97
N GLN A 445 -19.70 0.52 -22.68
CA GLN A 445 -19.79 1.73 -23.50
C GLN A 445 -18.83 1.70 -24.69
N ILE A 446 -17.71 0.96 -24.58
CA ILE A 446 -16.67 0.84 -25.63
C ILE A 446 -17.06 -0.18 -26.71
N GLY A 447 -17.94 -1.14 -26.40
CA GLY A 447 -18.35 -2.20 -27.32
C GLY A 447 -18.58 -1.77 -28.78
N PRO A 448 -19.30 -0.66 -29.04
CA PRO A 448 -19.54 -0.19 -30.42
C PRO A 448 -18.29 0.22 -31.21
N VAL A 449 -17.18 0.58 -30.56
CA VAL A 449 -15.93 1.01 -31.21
C VAL A 449 -14.79 0.00 -31.04
N SER A 450 -15.08 -1.16 -30.42
CA SER A 450 -14.07 -2.18 -30.11
C SER A 450 -13.24 -2.61 -31.31
N GLN A 451 -13.87 -2.83 -32.48
CA GLN A 451 -13.18 -3.27 -33.69
C GLN A 451 -12.08 -2.29 -34.12
N THR A 452 -12.41 -1.02 -34.19
CA THR A 452 -11.46 0.02 -34.61
C THR A 452 -10.27 0.09 -33.66
N VAL A 453 -10.53 0.01 -32.35
CA VAL A 453 -9.46 0.08 -31.34
C VAL A 453 -8.59 -1.17 -31.37
N ILE A 454 -9.17 -2.38 -31.46
CA ILE A 454 -8.42 -3.64 -31.52
C ILE A 454 -7.51 -3.67 -32.75
N GLN A 455 -8.00 -3.21 -33.91
CA GLN A 455 -7.20 -3.11 -35.12
C GLN A 455 -6.07 -2.09 -35.00
N ALA A 456 -6.32 -0.96 -34.33
CA ALA A 456 -5.33 0.09 -34.13
C ALA A 456 -4.16 -0.30 -33.20
N ILE A 457 -4.34 -1.30 -32.33
CA ILE A 457 -3.30 -1.77 -31.37
C ILE A 457 -2.69 -3.12 -31.77
N GLY A 458 -3.10 -3.67 -32.91
CA GLY A 458 -2.69 -5.02 -33.36
C GLY A 458 -1.18 -5.19 -33.53
N ASP A 459 -0.48 -4.16 -33.94
CA ASP A 459 0.99 -4.14 -34.11
C ASP A 459 1.74 -4.26 -32.77
N LEU A 460 1.14 -3.82 -31.66
CA LEU A 460 1.70 -3.89 -30.32
C LEU A 460 1.58 -5.29 -29.69
N LEU A 461 0.88 -6.23 -30.33
CA LEU A 461 0.64 -7.58 -29.80
C LEU A 461 1.73 -8.57 -30.17
N THR A 462 2.71 -8.18 -30.99
CA THR A 462 3.85 -9.04 -31.34
C THR A 462 4.75 -9.20 -30.10
N ILE A 463 4.89 -10.45 -29.64
CA ILE A 463 5.72 -10.80 -28.47
C ILE A 463 7.13 -11.15 -28.96
N ARG A 464 8.14 -10.67 -28.24
CA ARG A 464 9.54 -11.01 -28.49
C ARG A 464 10.23 -11.27 -27.15
N ALA A 465 10.65 -12.51 -26.95
CA ALA A 465 11.43 -12.89 -25.78
C ALA A 465 12.84 -12.30 -25.90
N GLU A 466 13.31 -11.69 -24.83
CA GLU A 466 14.66 -11.20 -24.64
C GLU A 466 15.31 -12.02 -23.52
N LEU A 467 16.57 -12.42 -23.70
CA LEU A 467 17.33 -13.07 -22.64
C LEU A 467 17.82 -12.01 -21.65
N PRO A 468 17.90 -12.30 -20.37
CA PRO A 468 18.54 -11.43 -19.40
C PRO A 468 19.99 -11.18 -19.85
N ASP A 469 20.44 -9.92 -19.87
CA ASP A 469 21.84 -9.60 -20.17
C ASP A 469 22.73 -10.08 -19.01
N ASP A 470 23.83 -10.78 -19.33
CA ASP A 470 24.80 -11.32 -18.35
C ASP A 470 25.52 -10.22 -17.51
N ASN A 471 25.23 -8.95 -17.73
CA ASN A 471 25.87 -7.80 -17.07
C ASN A 471 25.00 -7.15 -15.96
N ASP A 472 23.81 -7.66 -15.67
CA ASP A 472 22.89 -7.06 -14.67
C ASP A 472 23.13 -7.53 -13.21
N ASP A 473 24.28 -8.18 -12.92
CA ASP A 473 24.51 -8.86 -11.61
C ASP A 473 24.99 -7.94 -10.48
N ASP A 474 25.13 -6.61 -10.65
CA ASP A 474 25.82 -5.78 -9.64
C ASP A 474 25.03 -4.61 -9.05
N ASP A 475 23.71 -4.47 -9.26
CA ASP A 475 22.97 -3.37 -8.59
C ASP A 475 21.61 -3.79 -8.02
N MET A 476 21.66 -4.47 -6.88
CA MET A 476 20.48 -4.83 -6.05
C MET A 476 19.85 -3.63 -5.31
N SER A 477 20.05 -2.39 -5.74
CA SER A 477 19.67 -1.19 -4.97
C SER A 477 18.59 -0.29 -5.56
N SER A 478 17.85 -0.71 -6.61
CA SER A 478 16.72 0.12 -7.07
C SER A 478 15.51 -0.71 -7.46
N GLU A 479 14.45 -0.64 -6.65
CA GLU A 479 13.09 -1.16 -6.93
C GLU A 479 12.43 -0.51 -8.17
N ASP A 480 13.12 0.39 -8.87
CA ASP A 480 12.58 1.24 -9.95
C ASP A 480 13.21 0.96 -11.33
N ASN A 481 14.05 -0.07 -11.46
CA ASN A 481 14.66 -0.40 -12.75
C ASN A 481 13.67 -1.12 -13.68
N GLY A 482 12.87 -0.32 -14.43
CA GLY A 482 12.07 -0.78 -15.57
C GLY A 482 12.92 -1.26 -16.76
N GLN A 483 14.11 -1.80 -16.54
CA GLN A 483 15.04 -2.24 -17.57
C GLN A 483 15.04 -3.74 -17.83
N SER A 484 14.37 -4.58 -17.01
CA SER A 484 14.34 -6.01 -17.31
C SER A 484 13.49 -6.32 -18.56
N ALA A 485 13.91 -7.28 -19.35
CA ALA A 485 13.19 -7.82 -20.51
C ALA A 485 11.75 -8.23 -20.13
N ASP A 486 11.58 -8.78 -18.93
CA ASP A 486 10.28 -9.17 -18.39
C ASP A 486 9.34 -7.99 -18.11
N SER A 487 9.86 -6.79 -17.81
CA SER A 487 9.02 -5.61 -17.51
C SER A 487 8.23 -5.14 -18.74
N THR A 488 8.82 -5.23 -19.93
CA THR A 488 8.14 -4.88 -21.19
C THR A 488 7.03 -5.88 -21.49
N PHE A 489 7.31 -7.17 -21.38
CA PHE A 489 6.31 -8.22 -21.59
C PHE A 489 5.18 -8.15 -20.57
N ASN A 490 5.48 -7.99 -19.28
CA ASN A 490 4.47 -7.84 -18.22
C ASN A 490 3.54 -6.66 -18.47
N SER A 491 4.08 -5.56 -19.00
CA SER A 491 3.26 -4.41 -19.39
C SER A 491 2.42 -4.70 -20.63
N GLN A 492 2.94 -5.48 -21.59
CA GLN A 492 2.22 -5.88 -22.82
C GLN A 492 0.99 -6.75 -22.50
N LEU A 493 1.03 -7.55 -21.44
CA LEU A 493 -0.12 -8.35 -21.00
C LEU A 493 -1.36 -7.49 -20.73
N TYR A 494 -1.22 -6.24 -20.30
CA TYR A 494 -2.36 -5.33 -20.15
C TYR A 494 -3.11 -5.07 -21.44
N LEU A 495 -2.42 -5.07 -22.60
CA LEU A 495 -3.06 -4.91 -23.90
C LEU A 495 -3.92 -6.13 -24.23
N PHE A 496 -3.43 -7.34 -23.97
CA PHE A 496 -4.21 -8.57 -24.18
C PHE A 496 -5.45 -8.62 -23.30
N GLU A 497 -5.33 -8.22 -22.02
CA GLU A 497 -6.49 -8.17 -21.13
C GLU A 497 -7.48 -7.08 -21.56
N ALA A 498 -7.01 -5.92 -22.02
CA ALA A 498 -7.84 -4.85 -22.56
C ALA A 498 -8.65 -5.29 -23.78
N ILE A 499 -8.02 -6.02 -24.71
CA ILE A 499 -8.71 -6.58 -25.89
C ILE A 499 -9.84 -7.53 -25.46
N GLY A 500 -9.55 -8.44 -24.53
CA GLY A 500 -10.56 -9.32 -23.98
C GLY A 500 -11.74 -8.54 -23.37
N CYS A 501 -11.44 -7.50 -22.58
CA CYS A 501 -12.47 -6.62 -21.99
C CYS A 501 -13.31 -5.91 -23.05
N MET A 502 -12.71 -5.43 -24.15
CA MET A 502 -13.42 -4.75 -25.24
C MET A 502 -14.29 -5.69 -26.08
N ALA A 503 -13.83 -6.93 -26.24
CA ALA A 503 -14.55 -7.95 -27.02
C ALA A 503 -15.68 -8.62 -26.22
N SER A 504 -15.62 -8.65 -24.90
CA SER A 504 -16.55 -9.40 -24.04
C SER A 504 -17.98 -8.85 -23.92
N PRO A 505 -18.29 -7.53 -24.04
CA PRO A 505 -19.61 -6.98 -23.75
C PRO A 505 -20.74 -7.67 -24.51
N SER A 506 -21.93 -7.68 -23.92
CA SER A 506 -23.14 -8.21 -24.55
C SER A 506 -23.59 -7.42 -25.79
N SER A 507 -23.16 -6.16 -25.89
CA SER A 507 -23.40 -5.30 -27.06
C SER A 507 -22.56 -5.69 -28.31
N VAL A 508 -21.51 -6.50 -28.11
CA VAL A 508 -20.69 -7.01 -29.22
C VAL A 508 -21.32 -8.32 -29.73
N PRO A 509 -21.66 -8.45 -31.03
CA PRO A 509 -22.19 -9.69 -31.60
C PRO A 509 -21.23 -10.87 -31.42
N VAL A 510 -21.76 -12.09 -31.26
CA VAL A 510 -20.94 -13.30 -31.05
C VAL A 510 -19.99 -13.55 -32.22
N GLU A 511 -20.43 -13.31 -33.43
CA GLU A 511 -19.61 -13.43 -34.64
C GLU A 511 -18.39 -12.49 -34.60
N SER A 512 -18.60 -11.26 -34.15
CA SER A 512 -17.51 -10.29 -33.97
C SER A 512 -16.53 -10.72 -32.88
N LYS A 513 -17.04 -11.26 -31.78
CA LYS A 513 -16.17 -11.82 -30.70
C LYS A 513 -15.26 -12.92 -31.20
N ILE A 514 -15.81 -13.83 -32.05
CA ILE A 514 -15.03 -14.91 -32.66
C ILE A 514 -13.96 -14.34 -33.58
N ILE A 515 -14.28 -13.32 -34.39
CA ILE A 515 -13.31 -12.66 -35.25
C ILE A 515 -12.17 -12.07 -34.43
N TYR A 516 -12.49 -11.31 -33.39
CA TYR A 516 -11.46 -10.69 -32.53
C TYR A 516 -10.59 -11.74 -31.82
N CYS A 517 -11.19 -12.84 -31.30
CA CYS A 517 -10.43 -13.96 -30.77
C CYS A 517 -9.44 -14.52 -31.78
N ARG A 518 -9.90 -14.78 -33.02
CA ARG A 518 -9.05 -15.37 -34.07
C ARG A 518 -7.95 -14.43 -34.56
N GLU A 519 -8.25 -13.13 -34.68
CA GLU A 519 -7.26 -12.11 -35.06
C GLU A 519 -6.09 -12.05 -34.07
N VAL A 520 -6.35 -12.27 -32.76
CA VAL A 520 -5.31 -12.28 -31.73
C VAL A 520 -4.69 -13.65 -31.54
N LEU A 521 -5.50 -14.72 -31.47
CA LEU A 521 -5.01 -16.07 -31.12
C LEU A 521 -4.24 -16.75 -32.28
N ASN A 522 -4.66 -16.58 -33.52
CA ASN A 522 -4.00 -17.28 -34.64
C ASN A 522 -2.52 -16.88 -34.83
N PRO A 523 -2.12 -15.60 -34.73
CA PRO A 523 -0.71 -15.23 -34.74
C PRO A 523 0.08 -15.84 -33.57
N LEU A 524 -0.53 -15.87 -32.37
CA LEU A 524 0.11 -16.48 -31.19
C LEU A 524 0.30 -17.99 -31.35
N PHE A 525 -0.66 -18.68 -31.97
CA PHE A 525 -0.55 -20.11 -32.25
C PHE A 525 0.55 -20.40 -33.25
N ALA A 526 0.63 -19.62 -34.35
CA ALA A 526 1.67 -19.76 -35.35
C ALA A 526 3.08 -19.52 -34.80
N ASP A 527 3.24 -18.50 -33.94
CA ASP A 527 4.50 -18.20 -33.26
C ASP A 527 4.89 -19.32 -32.27
N LEU A 528 3.91 -19.82 -31.50
CA LEU A 528 4.14 -20.93 -30.58
C LEU A 528 4.59 -22.21 -31.35
N GLU A 529 3.95 -22.54 -32.45
CA GLU A 529 4.32 -23.69 -33.29
C GLU A 529 5.75 -23.54 -33.82
N GLN A 530 6.15 -22.35 -34.26
CA GLN A 530 7.51 -22.08 -34.74
C GLN A 530 8.57 -22.27 -33.68
N ASN A 531 8.28 -21.87 -32.42
CA ASN A 531 9.23 -21.94 -31.31
C ASN A 531 9.25 -23.29 -30.59
N LEU A 532 8.29 -24.19 -30.85
CA LEU A 532 8.16 -25.47 -30.13
C LEU A 532 9.35 -26.40 -30.38
N ALA A 533 9.82 -26.53 -31.63
CA ALA A 533 10.96 -27.38 -31.95
C ALA A 533 12.29 -26.85 -31.42
N PRO A 534 12.64 -25.56 -31.53
CA PRO A 534 13.80 -24.97 -30.84
C PRO A 534 13.75 -25.13 -29.32
N ALA A 535 12.61 -24.88 -28.69
CA ALA A 535 12.44 -25.05 -27.25
C ALA A 535 12.69 -26.51 -26.81
N LYS A 536 12.25 -27.50 -27.58
CA LYS A 536 12.55 -28.93 -27.33
C LYS A 536 14.05 -29.24 -27.41
N SER A 537 14.79 -28.51 -28.24
CA SER A 537 16.25 -28.69 -28.32
C SER A 537 17.03 -27.94 -27.23
N GLY A 538 16.35 -27.24 -26.31
CA GLY A 538 16.94 -26.54 -25.17
C GLY A 538 17.32 -25.08 -25.45
N ASP A 539 16.77 -24.48 -26.52
CA ASP A 539 16.92 -23.03 -26.76
C ASP A 539 16.13 -22.23 -25.69
N GLU A 540 16.85 -21.54 -24.79
CA GLU A 540 16.27 -20.77 -23.69
C GLU A 540 15.36 -19.65 -24.18
N ARG A 541 15.76 -18.96 -25.26
CA ARG A 541 14.94 -17.90 -25.84
C ARG A 541 13.61 -18.44 -26.36
N ALA A 542 13.64 -19.58 -27.00
CA ALA A 542 12.42 -20.24 -27.50
C ALA A 542 11.54 -20.73 -26.35
N ILE A 543 12.13 -21.19 -25.23
CA ILE A 543 11.39 -21.58 -24.04
C ILE A 543 10.67 -20.36 -23.43
N ILE A 544 11.38 -19.22 -23.30
CA ILE A 544 10.79 -17.97 -22.80
C ILE A 544 9.71 -17.46 -23.77
N GLN A 545 9.94 -17.55 -25.08
CA GLN A 545 8.93 -17.16 -26.08
C GLN A 545 7.65 -17.97 -25.94
N VAL A 546 7.75 -19.29 -25.83
CA VAL A 546 6.59 -20.18 -25.61
C VAL A 546 5.89 -19.85 -24.30
N HIS A 547 6.62 -19.58 -23.23
CA HIS A 547 6.06 -19.16 -21.94
C HIS A 547 5.25 -17.86 -22.09
N HIS A 548 5.81 -16.83 -22.72
CA HIS A 548 5.15 -15.54 -22.92
C HIS A 548 3.87 -15.68 -23.76
N LEU A 549 3.90 -16.51 -24.81
CA LEU A 549 2.73 -16.77 -25.65
C LEU A 549 1.61 -17.46 -24.86
N ILE A 550 1.94 -18.41 -24.01
CA ILE A 550 0.98 -19.09 -23.12
C ILE A 550 0.35 -18.09 -22.13
N GLU A 551 1.15 -17.22 -21.54
CA GLU A 551 0.64 -16.19 -20.61
C GLU A 551 -0.25 -15.16 -21.31
N ALA A 552 0.09 -14.74 -22.53
CA ALA A 552 -0.73 -13.84 -23.33
C ALA A 552 -2.11 -14.45 -23.65
N ILE A 553 -2.16 -15.72 -24.03
CA ILE A 553 -3.41 -16.45 -24.26
C ILE A 553 -4.27 -16.48 -22.99
N GLY A 554 -3.67 -16.81 -21.84
CA GLY A 554 -4.39 -16.81 -20.56
C GLY A 554 -4.90 -15.43 -20.17
N THR A 555 -4.13 -14.39 -20.45
CA THR A 555 -4.51 -13.01 -20.13
C THR A 555 -5.64 -12.50 -21.02
N LEU A 556 -5.64 -12.84 -22.31
CA LEU A 556 -6.76 -12.57 -23.19
C LEU A 556 -8.06 -13.24 -22.68
N ALA A 557 -7.95 -14.51 -22.28
CA ALA A 557 -9.09 -15.26 -21.74
C ALA A 557 -9.68 -14.58 -20.49
N ARG A 558 -8.85 -14.08 -19.60
CA ARG A 558 -9.29 -13.33 -18.41
C ARG A 558 -10.05 -12.05 -18.78
N GLY A 559 -9.59 -11.32 -19.77
CA GLY A 559 -10.30 -10.13 -20.27
C GLY A 559 -11.71 -10.45 -20.77
N PHE A 560 -11.91 -11.62 -21.40
CA PHE A 560 -13.21 -12.04 -21.90
C PHE A 560 -14.21 -12.40 -20.82
N SER A 561 -13.77 -12.94 -19.70
CA SER A 561 -14.67 -13.38 -18.63
C SER A 561 -14.03 -13.31 -17.24
N ASP A 562 -14.70 -12.63 -16.34
CA ASP A 562 -14.42 -12.68 -14.91
C ASP A 562 -15.27 -13.78 -14.21
N TRP A 563 -16.09 -14.52 -14.97
CA TRP A 563 -16.90 -15.60 -14.42
C TRP A 563 -16.02 -16.75 -13.92
N MET A 564 -16.44 -17.32 -12.82
CA MET A 564 -15.81 -18.53 -12.25
C MET A 564 -16.89 -19.58 -12.04
N PRO A 565 -16.59 -20.88 -12.23
CA PRO A 565 -17.52 -21.94 -11.90
C PRO A 565 -18.07 -21.79 -10.49
N GLY A 566 -19.39 -21.91 -10.34
CA GLY A 566 -20.09 -21.72 -9.07
C GLY A 566 -20.46 -20.27 -8.71
N ALA A 567 -19.98 -19.26 -9.43
CA ALA A 567 -20.39 -17.88 -9.28
C ALA A 567 -21.76 -17.61 -9.93
N SER A 568 -22.40 -16.51 -9.54
CA SER A 568 -23.60 -16.03 -10.20
C SER A 568 -23.29 -15.57 -11.64
N GLY A 569 -24.14 -15.88 -12.60
CA GLY A 569 -23.96 -15.57 -14.02
C GLY A 569 -23.73 -16.83 -14.86
N ALA A 570 -23.35 -16.63 -16.10
CA ALA A 570 -23.07 -17.70 -17.05
C ALA A 570 -21.68 -17.52 -17.68
N PRO A 571 -21.01 -18.59 -18.09
CA PRO A 571 -19.80 -18.50 -18.90
C PRO A 571 -20.11 -17.80 -20.23
N PRO A 572 -19.10 -17.37 -21.01
CA PRO A 572 -19.28 -16.86 -22.37
C PRO A 572 -20.08 -17.84 -23.25
N ALA A 573 -20.60 -17.32 -24.37
CA ALA A 573 -21.31 -18.13 -25.35
C ALA A 573 -20.46 -19.33 -25.80
N ASP A 574 -21.10 -20.45 -26.10
CA ASP A 574 -20.46 -21.71 -26.47
C ASP A 574 -19.48 -21.57 -27.65
N GLU A 575 -19.80 -20.72 -28.61
CA GLU A 575 -18.96 -20.48 -29.81
C GLU A 575 -17.65 -19.75 -29.43
N VAL A 576 -17.71 -18.85 -28.43
CA VAL A 576 -16.50 -18.20 -27.88
C VAL A 576 -15.69 -19.19 -27.06
N SER A 577 -16.37 -20.01 -26.23
CA SER A 577 -15.71 -21.08 -25.46
C SER A 577 -15.02 -22.10 -26.38
N GLU A 578 -15.52 -22.36 -27.60
CA GLU A 578 -14.88 -23.23 -28.59
C GLU A 578 -13.53 -22.66 -29.07
N GLU A 579 -13.43 -21.34 -29.33
CA GLU A 579 -12.15 -20.70 -29.66
C GLU A 579 -11.11 -20.80 -28.54
N PHE A 580 -11.54 -20.64 -27.30
CA PHE A 580 -10.65 -20.83 -26.15
C PHE A 580 -10.34 -22.31 -25.88
N SER A 581 -11.21 -23.25 -26.28
CA SER A 581 -10.91 -24.68 -26.23
C SER A 581 -9.79 -25.04 -27.20
N ARG A 582 -9.76 -24.44 -28.40
CA ARG A 582 -8.63 -24.57 -29.36
C ARG A 582 -7.35 -23.96 -28.73
N ALA A 583 -7.46 -22.82 -28.06
CA ALA A 583 -6.31 -22.21 -27.38
C ALA A 583 -5.75 -23.12 -26.29
N ALA A 584 -6.63 -23.73 -25.50
CA ALA A 584 -6.23 -24.70 -24.46
C ALA A 584 -5.53 -25.93 -25.07
N GLU A 585 -5.99 -26.43 -26.21
CA GLU A 585 -5.34 -27.54 -26.93
C GLU A 585 -3.91 -27.18 -27.38
N VAL A 586 -3.69 -25.96 -27.89
CA VAL A 586 -2.35 -25.49 -28.28
C VAL A 586 -1.42 -25.42 -27.07
N ILE A 587 -1.92 -24.91 -25.92
CA ILE A 587 -1.15 -24.88 -24.68
C ILE A 587 -0.84 -26.31 -24.18
N LEU A 588 -1.81 -27.22 -24.23
CA LEU A 588 -1.61 -28.60 -23.81
C LEU A 588 -0.56 -29.32 -24.67
N VAL A 589 -0.53 -29.11 -25.98
CA VAL A 589 0.51 -29.66 -26.85
C VAL A 589 1.90 -29.11 -26.49
N ALA A 590 2.00 -27.82 -26.16
CA ALA A 590 3.26 -27.23 -25.70
C ALA A 590 3.69 -27.83 -24.34
N LEU A 591 2.75 -27.91 -23.40
CA LEU A 591 2.98 -28.46 -22.05
C LEU A 591 3.39 -29.93 -22.11
N GLU A 592 2.72 -30.77 -22.87
CA GLU A 592 3.07 -32.18 -23.06
C GLU A 592 4.47 -32.36 -23.70
N SER A 593 4.86 -31.42 -24.55
CA SER A 593 6.15 -31.43 -25.23
C SER A 593 7.31 -30.93 -24.37
N LEU A 594 7.04 -30.06 -23.40
CA LEU A 594 8.03 -29.29 -22.61
C LEU A 594 7.77 -29.38 -21.11
N ASN A 595 7.06 -30.42 -20.63
CA ASN A 595 6.66 -30.56 -19.22
C ASN A 595 7.82 -30.68 -18.22
N SER A 596 9.04 -30.94 -18.68
CA SER A 596 10.25 -30.89 -17.85
C SER A 596 10.68 -29.46 -17.50
N SER A 597 10.29 -28.45 -18.29
CA SER A 597 10.60 -27.05 -18.03
C SER A 597 9.66 -26.47 -16.98
N MET A 598 10.23 -25.98 -15.87
CA MET A 598 9.49 -25.26 -14.83
C MET A 598 8.83 -23.98 -15.38
N THR A 599 9.52 -23.22 -16.23
CA THR A 599 9.04 -22.01 -16.89
C THR A 599 7.74 -22.27 -17.65
N ILE A 600 7.71 -23.34 -18.45
CA ILE A 600 6.51 -23.71 -19.22
C ILE A 600 5.36 -24.15 -18.29
N ARG A 601 5.64 -24.95 -17.26
CA ARG A 601 4.61 -25.35 -16.29
C ARG A 601 4.04 -24.15 -15.55
N THR A 602 4.85 -23.14 -15.26
CA THR A 602 4.42 -21.89 -14.60
C THR A 602 3.47 -21.10 -15.49
N GLY A 603 3.84 -20.85 -16.76
CA GLY A 603 2.96 -20.20 -17.73
C GLY A 603 1.66 -20.99 -17.98
N ALA A 604 1.75 -22.32 -18.06
CA ALA A 604 0.59 -23.16 -18.27
C ALA A 604 -0.38 -23.14 -17.08
N ARG A 605 0.12 -23.14 -15.80
CA ARG A 605 -0.72 -22.96 -14.60
C ARG A 605 -1.42 -21.62 -14.60
N PHE A 606 -0.68 -20.56 -14.93
CA PHE A 606 -1.23 -19.22 -15.05
C PHE A 606 -2.36 -19.16 -16.10
N ALA A 607 -2.14 -19.71 -17.30
CA ALA A 607 -3.15 -19.76 -18.34
C ALA A 607 -4.35 -20.62 -17.93
N PHE A 608 -4.13 -21.80 -17.35
CA PHE A 608 -5.19 -22.70 -16.90
C PHE A 608 -6.14 -22.01 -15.92
N SER A 609 -5.61 -21.31 -14.92
CA SER A 609 -6.43 -20.59 -13.93
C SER A 609 -7.38 -19.56 -14.56
N ARG A 610 -7.03 -19.00 -15.72
CA ARG A 610 -7.80 -17.98 -16.45
C ARG A 610 -8.73 -18.59 -17.50
N LEU A 611 -8.30 -19.67 -18.12
CA LEU A 611 -9.11 -20.39 -19.11
C LEU A 611 -10.36 -21.04 -18.48
N ILE A 612 -10.34 -21.41 -17.21
CA ILE A 612 -11.51 -21.96 -16.50
C ILE A 612 -12.74 -21.05 -16.68
N GLY A 613 -12.53 -19.72 -16.58
CA GLY A 613 -13.59 -18.72 -16.69
C GLY A 613 -14.24 -18.59 -18.08
N VAL A 614 -13.58 -19.04 -19.13
CA VAL A 614 -14.07 -18.98 -20.51
C VAL A 614 -14.46 -20.36 -21.06
N LEU A 615 -13.88 -21.44 -20.54
CA LEU A 615 -14.14 -22.82 -20.98
C LEU A 615 -15.41 -23.40 -20.35
N GLY A 616 -15.76 -22.97 -19.15
CA GLY A 616 -16.88 -23.57 -18.41
C GLY A 616 -16.65 -25.09 -18.23
N SER A 617 -17.70 -25.90 -18.41
CA SER A 617 -17.63 -27.36 -18.26
C SER A 617 -16.72 -28.07 -19.28
N ARG A 618 -16.34 -27.41 -20.38
CA ARG A 618 -15.39 -27.97 -21.37
C ARG A 618 -14.01 -28.25 -20.77
N VAL A 619 -13.60 -27.53 -19.72
CA VAL A 619 -12.34 -27.78 -19.02
C VAL A 619 -12.26 -29.17 -18.43
N LEU A 620 -13.40 -29.76 -18.04
CA LEU A 620 -13.43 -31.09 -17.44
C LEU A 620 -12.91 -32.19 -18.39
N GLN A 621 -13.19 -32.08 -19.68
CA GLN A 621 -12.72 -33.03 -20.69
C GLN A 621 -11.20 -32.97 -20.88
N GLN A 622 -10.59 -31.83 -20.68
CA GLN A 622 -9.15 -31.59 -20.83
C GLN A 622 -8.37 -31.78 -19.51
N LEU A 623 -9.06 -31.86 -18.38
CA LEU A 623 -8.46 -31.87 -17.03
C LEU A 623 -7.42 -32.98 -16.84
N PRO A 624 -7.58 -34.23 -17.34
CA PRO A 624 -6.54 -35.26 -17.22
C PRO A 624 -5.20 -34.83 -17.82
N ARG A 625 -5.21 -34.21 -19.00
CA ARG A 625 -4.02 -33.75 -19.70
C ARG A 625 -3.36 -32.56 -18.97
N TRP A 626 -4.16 -31.66 -18.39
CA TRP A 626 -3.65 -30.58 -17.54
C TRP A 626 -2.94 -31.14 -16.30
N ILE A 627 -3.54 -32.14 -15.62
CA ILE A 627 -2.93 -32.79 -14.46
C ILE A 627 -1.61 -33.46 -14.85
N ASP A 628 -1.58 -34.24 -15.92
CA ASP A 628 -0.40 -34.96 -16.37
C ASP A 628 0.74 -34.02 -16.79
N GLY A 629 0.41 -32.91 -17.45
CA GLY A 629 1.39 -31.92 -17.88
C GLY A 629 1.94 -31.06 -16.74
N LEU A 630 1.09 -30.62 -15.82
CA LEU A 630 1.46 -29.72 -14.73
C LEU A 630 2.10 -30.43 -13.54
N LEU A 631 1.80 -31.71 -13.32
CA LEU A 631 2.40 -32.55 -12.28
C LEU A 631 3.38 -33.58 -12.89
N SER A 632 4.46 -33.07 -13.48
CA SER A 632 5.53 -33.94 -13.98
C SER A 632 6.39 -34.49 -12.83
N GLN A 633 7.28 -35.48 -13.13
CA GLN A 633 8.23 -35.99 -12.13
C GLN A 633 9.22 -34.94 -11.62
N SER A 634 9.42 -33.85 -12.38
CA SER A 634 10.29 -32.72 -12.01
C SER A 634 9.55 -31.57 -11.31
N SER A 635 8.26 -31.74 -10.97
CA SER A 635 7.49 -30.70 -10.28
C SER A 635 7.92 -30.56 -8.84
N THR A 636 8.12 -29.31 -8.37
CA THR A 636 8.48 -29.02 -6.98
C THR A 636 7.28 -29.12 -6.04
N LYS A 637 7.54 -29.15 -4.72
CA LYS A 637 6.49 -29.14 -3.68
C LYS A 637 5.59 -27.90 -3.79
N ASP A 638 6.18 -26.73 -4.08
CA ASP A 638 5.45 -25.48 -4.30
C ASP A 638 4.54 -25.54 -5.54
N GLU A 639 5.03 -26.11 -6.63
CA GLU A 639 4.22 -26.32 -7.83
C GLU A 639 3.03 -27.24 -7.57
N MET A 640 3.22 -28.32 -6.79
CA MET A 640 2.14 -29.23 -6.39
C MET A 640 1.11 -28.53 -5.52
N ALA A 641 1.54 -27.75 -4.52
CA ALA A 641 0.67 -26.99 -3.64
C ALA A 641 -0.17 -25.95 -4.42
N THR A 642 0.47 -25.19 -5.30
CA THR A 642 -0.21 -24.21 -6.16
C THR A 642 -1.22 -24.89 -7.10
N PHE A 643 -0.91 -26.05 -7.61
CA PHE A 643 -1.82 -26.81 -8.47
C PHE A 643 -3.03 -27.37 -7.71
N LEU A 644 -2.84 -27.88 -6.49
CA LEU A 644 -3.96 -28.31 -5.64
C LEU A 644 -4.94 -27.16 -5.37
N ARG A 645 -4.43 -25.96 -5.12
CA ARG A 645 -5.25 -24.74 -4.98
C ARG A 645 -6.09 -24.41 -6.24
N LEU A 646 -5.55 -24.66 -7.43
CA LEU A 646 -6.32 -24.51 -8.67
C LEU A 646 -7.40 -25.59 -8.81
N LEU A 647 -7.10 -26.82 -8.44
CA LEU A 647 -8.09 -27.90 -8.40
C LEU A 647 -9.20 -27.64 -7.39
N ASP A 648 -8.91 -27.02 -6.26
CA ASP A 648 -9.93 -26.59 -5.31
C ASP A 648 -10.99 -25.68 -5.95
N GLN A 649 -10.57 -24.76 -6.80
CA GLN A 649 -11.50 -23.88 -7.54
C GLN A 649 -12.36 -24.67 -8.52
N VAL A 650 -11.75 -25.65 -9.22
CA VAL A 650 -12.47 -26.54 -10.15
C VAL A 650 -13.50 -27.39 -9.40
N VAL A 651 -13.10 -28.01 -8.29
CA VAL A 651 -14.00 -28.85 -7.46
C VAL A 651 -15.13 -28.01 -6.88
N PHE A 652 -14.81 -26.85 -6.31
CA PHE A 652 -15.83 -25.95 -5.74
C PHE A 652 -16.82 -25.46 -6.80
N GLY A 653 -16.34 -25.19 -8.00
CA GLY A 653 -17.15 -24.65 -9.09
C GLY A 653 -18.10 -25.67 -9.71
N PHE A 654 -17.59 -26.86 -10.02
CA PHE A 654 -18.35 -27.89 -10.72
C PHE A 654 -19.07 -28.88 -9.81
N LYS A 655 -18.72 -28.93 -8.53
CA LYS A 655 -19.39 -29.79 -7.53
C LYS A 655 -19.56 -31.23 -8.05
N THR A 656 -20.80 -31.73 -8.03
CA THR A 656 -21.11 -33.11 -8.44
C THR A 656 -20.85 -33.40 -9.92
N GLU A 657 -20.74 -32.39 -10.78
CA GLU A 657 -20.44 -32.61 -12.22
C GLU A 657 -19.03 -33.20 -12.45
N ILE A 658 -18.08 -32.90 -11.55
CA ILE A 658 -16.70 -33.39 -11.66
C ILE A 658 -16.53 -34.84 -11.13
N PHE A 659 -17.57 -35.44 -10.50
CA PHE A 659 -17.45 -36.68 -9.76
C PHE A 659 -16.72 -37.79 -10.57
N ASN A 660 -17.18 -38.12 -11.76
CA ASN A 660 -16.62 -39.21 -12.57
C ASN A 660 -15.16 -38.93 -12.98
N MET A 661 -14.85 -37.68 -13.23
CA MET A 661 -13.48 -37.27 -13.58
C MET A 661 -12.58 -37.38 -12.37
N LEU A 662 -13.02 -36.83 -11.26
CA LEU A 662 -12.27 -36.87 -10.00
C LEU A 662 -12.07 -38.32 -9.52
N ASP A 663 -13.06 -39.19 -9.71
CA ASP A 663 -12.97 -40.60 -9.37
C ASP A 663 -11.82 -41.31 -10.10
N SER A 664 -11.62 -41.03 -11.35
CA SER A 664 -10.53 -41.60 -12.17
C SER A 664 -9.15 -40.99 -11.89
N LEU A 665 -9.10 -39.71 -11.50
CA LEU A 665 -7.85 -38.94 -11.36
C LEU A 665 -7.30 -38.87 -9.94
N LEU A 666 -8.14 -39.10 -8.94
CA LEU A 666 -7.74 -38.95 -7.51
C LEU A 666 -6.58 -39.86 -7.13
N GLY A 667 -6.61 -41.12 -7.49
CA GLY A 667 -5.55 -42.09 -7.20
C GLY A 667 -4.19 -41.67 -7.75
N PRO A 668 -4.04 -41.46 -9.07
CA PRO A 668 -2.80 -40.94 -9.66
C PRO A 668 -2.33 -39.61 -9.09
N LEU A 669 -3.25 -38.70 -8.84
CA LEU A 669 -2.93 -37.37 -8.26
C LEU A 669 -2.34 -37.52 -6.86
N LEU A 670 -3.00 -38.29 -5.99
CA LEU A 670 -2.55 -38.50 -4.61
C LEU A 670 -1.21 -39.26 -4.54
N GLN A 671 -0.95 -40.19 -5.44
CA GLN A 671 0.36 -40.87 -5.51
C GLN A 671 1.51 -39.85 -5.72
N ARG A 672 1.33 -38.88 -6.60
CA ARG A 672 2.33 -37.81 -6.83
C ARG A 672 2.48 -36.90 -5.61
N VAL A 673 1.35 -36.51 -5.01
CA VAL A 673 1.36 -35.68 -3.78
C VAL A 673 2.08 -36.43 -2.64
N PHE A 674 1.80 -37.75 -2.43
CA PHE A 674 2.46 -38.53 -1.42
C PHE A 674 3.96 -38.67 -1.67
N ALA A 675 4.39 -38.79 -2.94
CA ALA A 675 5.81 -38.78 -3.26
C ALA A 675 6.47 -37.45 -2.85
N GLY A 676 5.86 -36.33 -3.17
CA GLY A 676 6.35 -34.99 -2.76
C GLY A 676 6.36 -34.78 -1.23
N LEU A 677 5.34 -35.30 -0.52
CA LEU A 677 5.27 -35.29 0.95
C LEU A 677 6.33 -36.16 1.64
N ALA A 678 6.80 -37.21 0.96
CA ALA A 678 7.80 -38.12 1.47
C ALA A 678 9.25 -37.74 1.14
N GLU A 679 9.45 -36.74 0.29
CA GLU A 679 10.79 -36.22 -0.04
C GLU A 679 11.47 -35.61 1.19
N PRO A 680 12.75 -35.95 1.46
CA PRO A 680 13.49 -35.35 2.55
C PRO A 680 13.72 -33.85 2.29
N THR A 681 13.63 -33.03 3.33
CA THR A 681 13.91 -31.58 3.28
C THR A 681 15.42 -31.34 3.38
N THR A 682 15.93 -30.39 2.58
CA THR A 682 17.34 -30.04 2.48
C THR A 682 17.69 -28.67 3.08
N GLY A 683 16.68 -27.87 3.47
CA GLY A 683 16.87 -26.54 4.04
C GLY A 683 15.54 -25.89 4.42
N THR A 684 15.61 -24.68 4.99
CA THR A 684 14.47 -23.93 5.53
C THR A 684 13.39 -23.67 4.47
N ASP A 685 13.78 -23.32 3.25
CA ASP A 685 12.84 -23.05 2.17
C ASP A 685 12.07 -24.31 1.75
N ASP A 686 12.75 -25.45 1.73
CA ASP A 686 12.16 -26.73 1.43
C ASP A 686 11.20 -27.20 2.53
N GLU A 687 11.50 -26.88 3.81
CA GLU A 687 10.58 -27.09 4.94
C GLU A 687 9.31 -26.24 4.83
N ILE A 688 9.44 -24.97 4.41
CA ILE A 688 8.30 -24.07 4.16
C ILE A 688 7.42 -24.62 3.03
N GLN A 689 8.02 -25.05 1.92
CA GLN A 689 7.30 -25.64 0.78
C GLN A 689 6.60 -26.95 1.16
N LEU A 690 7.24 -27.78 2.00
CA LEU A 690 6.63 -29.01 2.51
C LEU A 690 5.42 -28.71 3.42
N ALA A 691 5.54 -27.73 4.30
CA ALA A 691 4.43 -27.30 5.16
C ALA A 691 3.26 -26.76 4.34
N GLU A 692 3.54 -26.00 3.27
CA GLU A 692 2.53 -25.52 2.32
C GLU A 692 1.85 -26.68 1.61
N LEU A 693 2.61 -27.64 1.08
CA LEU A 693 2.04 -28.82 0.41
C LEU A 693 1.15 -29.64 1.34
N ARG A 694 1.54 -29.85 2.62
CA ARG A 694 0.72 -30.53 3.64
C ARG A 694 -0.62 -29.82 3.83
N ARG A 695 -0.59 -28.48 3.93
CA ARG A 695 -1.78 -27.65 4.13
C ARG A 695 -2.70 -27.72 2.92
N GLU A 696 -2.19 -27.56 1.71
CA GLU A 696 -2.99 -27.59 0.49
C GLU A 696 -3.56 -28.98 0.19
N TYR A 697 -2.83 -30.05 0.53
CA TYR A 697 -3.36 -31.41 0.49
C TYR A 697 -4.58 -31.59 1.42
N LEU A 698 -4.50 -31.12 2.66
CA LEU A 698 -5.62 -31.20 3.61
C LEU A 698 -6.81 -30.32 3.18
N ASN A 699 -6.54 -29.12 2.63
CA ASN A 699 -7.57 -28.24 2.06
C ASN A 699 -8.29 -28.92 0.91
N PHE A 700 -7.56 -29.57 0.01
CA PHE A 700 -8.12 -30.31 -1.12
C PHE A 700 -9.08 -31.43 -0.67
N LEU A 701 -8.70 -32.19 0.36
CA LEU A 701 -9.60 -33.18 0.96
C LEU A 701 -10.87 -32.54 1.55
N LEU A 702 -10.73 -31.40 2.24
CA LEU A 702 -11.87 -30.66 2.78
C LEU A 702 -12.81 -30.14 1.70
N ILE A 703 -12.29 -29.60 0.61
CA ILE A 703 -13.09 -29.10 -0.52
C ILE A 703 -13.91 -30.25 -1.13
N ILE A 704 -13.32 -31.40 -1.34
CA ILE A 704 -14.04 -32.60 -1.82
C ILE A 704 -15.17 -32.99 -0.87
N LEU A 705 -14.90 -33.04 0.43
CA LEU A 705 -15.89 -33.40 1.45
C LEU A 705 -17.00 -32.35 1.61
N ASN A 706 -16.68 -31.08 1.40
CA ASN A 706 -17.62 -29.95 1.56
C ASN A 706 -18.54 -29.77 0.34
N ASN A 707 -18.20 -30.35 -0.81
CA ASN A 707 -18.98 -30.27 -2.04
C ASN A 707 -19.71 -31.57 -2.41
N ASP A 708 -20.02 -32.40 -1.42
CA ASP A 708 -20.76 -33.65 -1.57
C ASP A 708 -20.09 -34.72 -2.46
N LEU A 709 -18.76 -34.64 -2.58
CA LEU A 709 -17.92 -35.53 -3.37
C LEU A 709 -17.22 -36.61 -2.53
N GLY A 710 -17.53 -36.72 -1.25
CA GLY A 710 -16.88 -37.67 -0.33
C GLY A 710 -16.93 -39.14 -0.78
N ALA A 711 -17.91 -39.51 -1.59
CA ALA A 711 -18.02 -40.86 -2.16
C ALA A 711 -16.86 -41.22 -3.08
N VAL A 712 -16.11 -40.26 -3.64
CA VAL A 712 -14.93 -40.48 -4.49
C VAL A 712 -13.83 -41.23 -3.73
N PHE A 713 -13.64 -40.95 -2.41
CA PHE A 713 -12.61 -41.60 -1.61
C PHE A 713 -12.84 -43.10 -1.35
N ILE A 714 -14.08 -43.50 -1.36
CA ILE A 714 -14.51 -44.85 -1.01
C ILE A 714 -15.04 -45.61 -2.22
N SER A 715 -14.93 -45.08 -3.42
CA SER A 715 -15.30 -45.73 -4.66
C SER A 715 -14.46 -46.97 -4.92
N ASN A 716 -14.92 -47.88 -5.78
CA ASN A 716 -14.17 -49.06 -6.19
C ASN A 716 -12.79 -48.69 -6.80
N THR A 717 -12.67 -47.54 -7.42
CA THR A 717 -11.42 -47.02 -8.02
C THR A 717 -10.42 -46.59 -6.95
N ASN A 718 -10.88 -45.89 -5.90
CA ASN A 718 -10.00 -45.23 -4.93
C ASN A 718 -9.93 -45.89 -3.55
N GLN A 719 -10.73 -46.94 -3.27
CA GLN A 719 -10.76 -47.58 -1.95
C GLN A 719 -9.39 -48.12 -1.48
N SER A 720 -8.51 -48.47 -2.42
CA SER A 720 -7.15 -48.94 -2.08
C SER A 720 -6.25 -47.83 -1.53
N THR A 721 -6.54 -46.56 -1.85
CA THR A 721 -5.81 -45.37 -1.36
C THR A 721 -6.40 -44.82 -0.07
N PHE A 722 -7.59 -45.25 0.33
CA PHE A 722 -8.30 -44.71 1.49
C PHE A 722 -7.53 -44.83 2.80
N ASP A 723 -6.96 -46.01 3.08
CA ASP A 723 -6.17 -46.23 4.32
C ASP A 723 -4.90 -45.37 4.34
N THR A 724 -4.26 -45.16 3.19
CA THR A 724 -3.11 -44.25 3.06
C THR A 724 -3.50 -42.80 3.35
N ILE A 725 -4.64 -42.34 2.86
CA ILE A 725 -5.18 -40.98 3.14
C ILE A 725 -5.38 -40.84 4.66
N ILE A 726 -6.06 -41.78 5.31
CA ILE A 726 -6.33 -41.74 6.76
C ILE A 726 -5.03 -41.74 7.56
N THR A 727 -4.09 -42.62 7.23
CA THR A 727 -2.81 -42.73 7.93
C THR A 727 -1.97 -41.45 7.80
N THR A 728 -2.00 -40.82 6.62
CA THR A 728 -1.32 -39.54 6.38
C THR A 728 -1.95 -38.41 7.22
N ILE A 729 -3.28 -38.34 7.28
CA ILE A 729 -3.98 -37.32 8.10
C ILE A 729 -3.68 -37.56 9.60
N GLU A 730 -3.72 -38.81 10.07
CA GLU A 730 -3.37 -39.16 11.45
C GLU A 730 -1.93 -38.79 11.79
N HIS A 731 -0.99 -39.01 10.85
CA HIS A 731 0.40 -38.61 11.02
C HIS A 731 0.53 -37.11 11.22
N PHE A 732 -0.13 -36.29 10.37
CA PHE A 732 -0.14 -34.86 10.53
C PHE A 732 -0.84 -34.40 11.81
N ALA A 733 -1.92 -35.05 12.21
CA ALA A 733 -2.61 -34.73 13.48
C ALA A 733 -1.71 -34.91 14.71
N ARG A 734 -0.72 -35.84 14.65
CA ARG A 734 0.21 -36.14 15.73
C ARG A 734 1.51 -35.33 15.69
N ASP A 735 1.72 -34.48 14.66
CA ASP A 735 2.95 -33.69 14.52
C ASP A 735 2.98 -32.50 15.53
N PRO A 736 3.84 -32.56 16.59
CA PRO A 736 3.89 -31.47 17.57
C PRO A 736 4.71 -30.26 17.11
N THR A 737 5.32 -30.34 15.93
CA THR A 737 6.14 -29.25 15.36
C THR A 737 5.33 -28.34 14.47
N ASP A 738 4.15 -28.78 13.96
CA ASP A 738 3.28 -28.01 13.05
C ASP A 738 1.81 -28.08 13.52
N TYR A 739 1.49 -27.31 14.58
CA TYR A 739 0.13 -27.23 15.11
C TYR A 739 -0.93 -26.73 14.12
N PRO A 740 -0.67 -25.76 13.24
CA PRO A 740 -1.62 -25.38 12.19
C PRO A 740 -2.05 -26.53 11.29
N THR A 741 -1.10 -27.34 10.82
CA THR A 741 -1.37 -28.54 10.01
C THR A 741 -2.08 -29.60 10.82
N ALA A 742 -1.66 -29.86 12.08
CA ALA A 742 -2.33 -30.80 12.98
C ALA A 742 -3.81 -30.44 13.22
N ARG A 743 -4.10 -29.15 13.45
CA ARG A 743 -5.47 -28.65 13.59
C ARG A 743 -6.30 -28.90 12.32
N LEU A 744 -5.74 -28.60 11.15
CA LEU A 744 -6.42 -28.81 9.87
C LEU A 744 -6.67 -30.32 9.61
N ALA A 745 -5.73 -31.18 9.94
CA ALA A 745 -5.88 -32.62 9.83
C ALA A 745 -7.06 -33.15 10.68
N ILE A 746 -7.19 -32.68 11.92
CA ILE A 746 -8.31 -33.03 12.80
C ILE A 746 -9.64 -32.51 12.24
N SER A 747 -9.65 -31.30 11.65
CA SER A 747 -10.83 -30.74 10.98
C SER A 747 -11.28 -31.63 9.80
N VAL A 748 -10.33 -32.18 9.02
CA VAL A 748 -10.66 -33.13 7.94
C VAL A 748 -11.33 -34.38 8.50
N LEU A 749 -10.80 -34.98 9.58
CA LEU A 749 -11.40 -36.18 10.24
C LEU A 749 -12.80 -35.85 10.79
N THR A 750 -12.98 -34.69 11.38
CA THR A 750 -14.28 -34.21 11.86
C THR A 750 -15.27 -34.09 10.69
N ARG A 751 -14.84 -33.56 9.56
CA ARG A 751 -15.69 -33.43 8.37
C ARG A 751 -16.00 -34.81 7.74
N MET A 752 -15.06 -35.72 7.70
CA MET A 752 -15.30 -37.13 7.30
C MET A 752 -16.36 -37.78 8.17
N THR A 753 -16.29 -37.55 9.49
CA THR A 753 -17.28 -38.05 10.45
C THR A 753 -18.67 -37.47 10.15
N ALA A 754 -18.74 -36.17 9.86
CA ALA A 754 -20.02 -35.52 9.52
C ALA A 754 -20.62 -36.06 8.22
N VAL A 755 -19.79 -36.32 7.19
CA VAL A 755 -20.25 -36.81 5.87
C VAL A 755 -20.67 -38.30 5.88
N TRP A 756 -19.87 -39.15 6.53
CA TRP A 756 -20.09 -40.59 6.44
C TRP A 756 -20.77 -41.21 7.67
N GLY A 757 -20.81 -40.50 8.79
CA GLY A 757 -21.43 -41.00 10.04
C GLY A 757 -22.96 -41.10 10.03
N GLY A 758 -23.62 -40.61 8.98
CA GLY A 758 -25.07 -40.60 8.87
C GLY A 758 -25.73 -39.36 9.48
N PRO A 759 -27.07 -39.37 9.63
CA PRO A 759 -27.79 -38.25 10.23
C PRO A 759 -27.52 -38.16 11.73
N ASP A 760 -27.66 -36.92 12.26
CA ASP A 760 -27.48 -36.69 13.69
C ASP A 760 -28.57 -37.43 14.53
N ILE A 761 -28.13 -38.00 15.62
CA ILE A 761 -29.00 -38.71 16.55
C ILE A 761 -29.67 -37.65 17.46
N PRO A 762 -31.01 -37.57 17.50
CA PRO A 762 -31.71 -36.68 18.42
C PRO A 762 -31.39 -37.04 19.88
N PRO A 763 -31.25 -36.09 20.79
CA PRO A 763 -31.10 -36.37 22.22
C PRO A 763 -32.26 -37.24 22.69
N ASN A 764 -31.98 -38.33 23.34
CA ASN A 764 -32.96 -39.32 23.89
C ASN A 764 -33.60 -40.29 22.87
N SER A 765 -33.09 -40.50 21.67
CA SER A 765 -33.53 -41.49 20.76
C SER A 765 -32.83 -42.85 21.06
N GLY A 766 -33.57 -43.91 21.31
CA GLY A 766 -33.03 -45.23 21.63
C GLY A 766 -32.43 -46.04 20.46
N ASN A 767 -32.55 -45.56 19.21
CA ASN A 767 -32.02 -46.22 18.01
C ASN A 767 -31.17 -45.25 17.21
N ALA A 768 -29.91 -45.60 17.04
CA ALA A 768 -29.02 -44.86 16.10
C ALA A 768 -29.41 -45.23 14.66
N PRO A 769 -29.66 -44.24 13.77
CA PRO A 769 -29.80 -44.50 12.34
C PRO A 769 -28.49 -45.11 11.80
N ALA A 770 -28.58 -45.91 10.75
CA ALA A 770 -27.41 -46.47 10.12
C ALA A 770 -26.48 -45.40 9.55
N PRO A 771 -25.15 -45.51 9.67
CA PRO A 771 -24.22 -44.56 9.04
C PRO A 771 -24.40 -44.56 7.52
N THR A 772 -24.11 -43.42 6.90
CA THR A 772 -24.15 -43.30 5.43
C THR A 772 -23.17 -44.25 4.77
N LEU A 773 -21.98 -44.44 5.39
CA LEU A 773 -21.03 -45.47 5.02
C LEU A 773 -21.11 -46.62 6.05
N PRO A 774 -21.54 -47.84 5.64
CA PRO A 774 -21.67 -48.97 6.57
C PRO A 774 -20.36 -49.26 7.34
N GLY A 775 -20.45 -49.37 8.68
CA GLY A 775 -19.31 -49.63 9.55
C GLY A 775 -18.42 -48.42 9.88
N PHE A 776 -18.77 -47.24 9.36
CA PHE A 776 -17.97 -46.04 9.62
C PHE A 776 -18.07 -45.53 11.06
N ASP A 777 -19.17 -45.76 11.73
CA ASP A 777 -19.36 -45.55 13.17
C ASP A 777 -18.31 -46.26 13.99
N HIS A 778 -18.14 -47.58 13.74
CA HIS A 778 -17.10 -48.35 14.40
C HIS A 778 -15.69 -47.89 14.02
N PHE A 779 -15.47 -47.56 12.73
CA PHE A 779 -14.20 -47.06 12.23
C PHE A 779 -13.82 -45.72 12.92
N ALA A 780 -14.74 -44.77 13.03
CA ALA A 780 -14.50 -43.48 13.70
C ALA A 780 -14.17 -43.65 15.19
N MET A 781 -14.88 -44.59 15.88
CA MET A 781 -14.59 -44.87 17.28
C MET A 781 -13.24 -45.57 17.49
N THR A 782 -12.80 -46.41 16.56
CA THR A 782 -11.54 -47.18 16.71
C THR A 782 -10.30 -46.46 16.18
N ARG A 783 -10.44 -45.57 15.19
CA ARG A 783 -9.33 -44.87 14.57
C ARG A 783 -9.24 -43.40 14.95
N PHE A 784 -10.37 -42.66 15.00
CA PHE A 784 -10.36 -41.24 15.22
C PHE A 784 -10.44 -40.84 16.70
N SER A 785 -11.31 -41.51 17.49
CA SER A 785 -11.44 -41.25 18.93
C SER A 785 -10.13 -41.33 19.70
N PRO A 786 -9.27 -42.37 19.49
CA PRO A 786 -7.99 -42.48 20.20
C PRO A 786 -7.00 -41.36 19.96
N LEU A 787 -7.15 -40.58 18.86
CA LEU A 787 -6.34 -39.38 18.62
C LEU A 787 -6.50 -38.34 19.73
N SER A 788 -7.67 -38.27 20.34
CA SER A 788 -7.93 -37.36 21.48
C SER A 788 -6.95 -37.53 22.63
N TRP A 789 -6.42 -38.73 22.77
CA TRP A 789 -5.45 -39.08 23.84
C TRP A 789 -4.03 -39.22 23.32
N SER A 790 -3.84 -39.77 22.13
CA SER A 790 -2.51 -40.02 21.56
C SER A 790 -1.83 -38.72 21.10
N VAL A 791 -2.56 -37.74 20.58
CA VAL A 791 -2.00 -36.44 20.16
C VAL A 791 -1.41 -35.68 21.34
N PRO A 792 -2.15 -35.41 22.45
CA PRO A 792 -1.58 -34.73 23.61
C PRO A 792 -0.45 -35.49 24.29
N ALA A 793 -0.42 -36.84 24.15
CA ALA A 793 0.62 -37.70 24.72
C ALA A 793 1.90 -37.77 23.85
N THR A 794 1.88 -37.16 22.64
CA THR A 794 3.06 -37.17 21.76
C THR A 794 4.20 -36.38 22.40
N GLN A 795 5.42 -36.93 22.32
CA GLN A 795 6.60 -36.22 22.82
C GLN A 795 6.78 -34.86 22.11
N GLY A 796 6.91 -33.80 22.88
CA GLY A 796 7.02 -32.43 22.36
C GLY A 796 5.70 -31.63 22.31
N PHE A 797 4.55 -32.26 22.54
CA PHE A 797 3.28 -31.54 22.61
C PHE A 797 3.21 -30.66 23.87
N ASN A 798 3.08 -29.36 23.69
CA ASN A 798 3.09 -28.37 24.78
C ASN A 798 1.70 -27.79 25.04
N THR A 799 1.00 -28.30 26.07
CA THR A 799 -0.36 -27.83 26.45
C THR A 799 -0.46 -26.36 26.87
N LYS A 800 0.69 -25.71 27.15
CA LYS A 800 0.75 -24.26 27.48
C LYS A 800 0.76 -23.39 26.24
N ASP A 801 1.14 -23.93 25.10
CA ASP A 801 1.14 -23.21 23.83
C ASP A 801 -0.28 -22.87 23.38
N PRO A 802 -0.57 -21.60 22.99
CA PRO A 802 -1.88 -21.21 22.49
C PRO A 802 -2.34 -21.98 21.25
N GLN A 803 -1.42 -22.39 20.36
CA GLN A 803 -1.76 -23.15 19.16
C GLN A 803 -2.04 -24.62 19.49
N ALA A 804 -1.28 -25.22 20.39
CA ALA A 804 -1.58 -26.57 20.91
C ALA A 804 -2.98 -26.62 21.56
N ARG A 805 -3.39 -25.57 22.28
CA ARG A 805 -4.77 -25.49 22.81
C ARG A 805 -5.83 -25.44 21.70
N GLN A 806 -5.55 -24.84 20.56
CA GLN A 806 -6.48 -24.90 19.42
C GLN A 806 -6.58 -26.32 18.87
N VAL A 807 -5.47 -27.07 18.78
CA VAL A 807 -5.48 -28.49 18.41
C VAL A 807 -6.36 -29.29 19.38
N LEU A 808 -6.21 -29.09 20.69
CA LEU A 808 -7.09 -29.70 21.68
C LEU A 808 -8.57 -29.32 21.49
N GLY A 809 -8.84 -28.08 21.12
CA GLY A 809 -10.18 -27.65 20.78
C GLY A 809 -10.78 -28.40 19.60
N GLU A 810 -10.01 -28.66 18.54
CA GLU A 810 -10.48 -29.42 17.38
C GLU A 810 -10.67 -30.91 17.74
N LEU A 811 -9.80 -31.53 18.58
CA LEU A 811 -10.01 -32.87 19.10
C LEU A 811 -11.32 -32.96 19.92
N GLY A 812 -11.61 -31.96 20.76
CA GLY A 812 -12.90 -31.86 21.44
C GLY A 812 -14.07 -31.75 20.46
N GLY A 813 -13.91 -31.03 19.38
CA GLY A 813 -14.90 -30.95 18.29
C GLY A 813 -15.14 -32.27 17.59
N LEU A 814 -14.08 -33.03 17.34
CA LEU A 814 -14.14 -34.38 16.76
C LEU A 814 -14.95 -35.34 17.64
N GLN A 815 -14.72 -35.34 18.94
CA GLN A 815 -15.49 -36.19 19.88
C GLN A 815 -16.98 -35.81 19.88
N VAL A 816 -17.30 -34.54 19.90
CA VAL A 816 -18.69 -34.04 19.79
C VAL A 816 -19.35 -34.52 18.50
N GLU A 817 -18.62 -34.49 17.38
CA GLU A 817 -19.17 -34.95 16.10
C GLU A 817 -19.36 -36.46 16.06
N ILE A 818 -18.42 -37.23 16.61
CA ILE A 818 -18.60 -38.70 16.76
C ILE A 818 -19.83 -39.00 17.63
N LEU A 819 -20.01 -38.27 18.75
CA LEU A 819 -21.19 -38.46 19.62
C LEU A 819 -22.50 -38.15 18.89
N LYS A 820 -22.55 -37.06 18.10
CA LYS A 820 -23.75 -36.73 17.31
C LYS A 820 -24.16 -37.85 16.35
N LYS A 821 -23.17 -38.63 15.84
CA LYS A 821 -23.40 -39.67 14.84
C LYS A 821 -23.61 -41.05 15.44
N THR A 822 -23.07 -41.33 16.62
CA THR A 822 -23.04 -42.68 17.21
C THR A 822 -23.76 -42.77 18.56
N GLY A 823 -24.07 -41.65 19.20
CA GLY A 823 -24.90 -41.61 20.42
C GLY A 823 -24.32 -42.36 21.60
N GLU A 824 -25.19 -43.14 22.27
CA GLU A 824 -24.89 -43.88 23.51
C GLU A 824 -23.77 -44.90 23.34
N VAL A 825 -23.60 -45.49 22.17
CA VAL A 825 -22.53 -46.44 21.86
C VAL A 825 -21.16 -45.83 22.06
N TYR A 826 -20.99 -44.56 21.63
CA TYR A 826 -19.76 -43.83 21.84
C TYR A 826 -19.50 -43.50 23.31
N LEU A 827 -20.54 -43.11 24.05
CA LEU A 827 -20.39 -42.85 25.49
C LEU A 827 -19.90 -44.10 26.27
N GLN A 828 -20.43 -45.28 25.90
CA GLN A 828 -19.96 -46.55 26.48
C GLN A 828 -18.51 -46.86 26.11
N ASN A 829 -18.10 -46.63 24.86
CA ASN A 829 -16.73 -46.78 24.40
C ASN A 829 -15.77 -45.82 25.14
N LEU A 830 -16.12 -44.52 25.23
CA LEU A 830 -15.35 -43.56 25.97
C LEU A 830 -15.22 -43.90 27.46
N ARG A 831 -16.32 -44.35 28.08
CA ARG A 831 -16.28 -44.81 29.49
C ARG A 831 -15.25 -45.89 29.69
N GLN A 832 -15.19 -46.85 28.79
CA GLN A 832 -14.22 -47.94 28.85
C GLN A 832 -12.79 -47.46 28.57
N GLU A 833 -12.58 -46.59 27.57
CA GLU A 833 -11.27 -46.00 27.25
C GLU A 833 -10.72 -45.21 28.46
N LEU A 834 -11.50 -44.29 29.01
CA LEU A 834 -11.10 -43.47 30.15
C LEU A 834 -10.85 -44.30 31.42
N SER A 835 -11.67 -45.33 31.66
CA SER A 835 -11.42 -46.29 32.77
C SER A 835 -10.10 -47.01 32.60
N ASN A 836 -9.78 -47.46 31.39
CA ASN A 836 -8.50 -48.14 31.08
C ASN A 836 -7.30 -47.20 31.25
N MET A 837 -7.51 -45.89 31.08
CA MET A 837 -6.51 -44.83 31.34
C MET A 837 -6.38 -44.48 32.82
N GLY A 838 -7.19 -45.04 33.69
CA GLY A 838 -7.12 -44.81 35.13
C GLY A 838 -7.89 -43.63 35.67
N VAL A 839 -8.83 -43.10 34.87
CA VAL A 839 -9.71 -41.99 35.32
C VAL A 839 -10.72 -42.55 36.32
N ASP A 840 -10.85 -41.90 37.48
CA ASP A 840 -11.78 -42.29 38.50
C ASP A 840 -13.25 -42.07 38.12
N GLN A 841 -14.18 -42.69 38.87
CA GLN A 841 -15.62 -42.64 38.55
C GLN A 841 -16.15 -41.21 38.52
N GLN A 842 -15.67 -40.31 39.37
CA GLN A 842 -16.09 -38.91 39.40
C GLN A 842 -15.63 -38.15 38.16
N GLY A 843 -14.38 -38.37 37.75
CA GLY A 843 -13.84 -37.78 36.49
C GLY A 843 -14.55 -38.30 35.25
N LEU A 844 -14.95 -39.60 35.23
CA LEU A 844 -15.74 -40.19 34.17
C LEU A 844 -17.11 -39.51 34.04
N ASP A 845 -17.82 -39.35 35.16
CA ASP A 845 -19.15 -38.74 35.16
C ASP A 845 -19.09 -37.23 34.82
N GLU A 846 -18.05 -36.53 35.26
CA GLU A 846 -17.79 -35.12 34.86
C GLU A 846 -17.52 -35.01 33.37
N TYR A 847 -16.67 -35.90 32.81
CA TYR A 847 -16.30 -35.84 31.38
C TYR A 847 -17.48 -36.15 30.47
N LEU A 848 -18.18 -37.27 30.71
CA LEU A 848 -19.33 -37.69 29.92
C LEU A 848 -20.49 -36.68 30.05
N GLY A 849 -20.70 -36.16 31.26
CA GLY A 849 -21.65 -35.08 31.51
C GLY A 849 -21.34 -33.83 30.75
N ALA A 850 -20.06 -33.41 30.70
CA ALA A 850 -19.63 -32.27 29.96
C ALA A 850 -19.84 -32.44 28.43
N LEU A 851 -19.51 -33.61 27.90
CA LEU A 851 -19.64 -33.96 26.49
C LEU A 851 -21.12 -33.92 26.02
N THR A 852 -22.06 -34.38 26.88
CA THR A 852 -23.48 -34.43 26.56
C THR A 852 -24.23 -33.10 26.78
N THR A 853 -23.78 -32.26 27.71
CA THR A 853 -24.60 -31.11 28.17
C THR A 853 -24.04 -29.74 27.76
N LYS A 854 -22.71 -29.57 27.57
CA LYS A 854 -22.10 -28.25 27.38
C LYS A 854 -22.15 -27.75 25.92
N GLY A 855 -22.61 -28.56 24.99
CA GLY A 855 -22.55 -28.23 23.56
C GLY A 855 -21.10 -28.16 23.06
N GLU A 856 -20.92 -27.98 21.75
CA GLU A 856 -19.60 -28.05 21.10
C GLU A 856 -18.59 -27.05 21.68
N LYS A 857 -18.96 -25.76 21.73
CA LYS A 857 -18.06 -24.71 22.24
C LYS A 857 -17.67 -24.91 23.71
N GLY A 858 -18.64 -25.29 24.53
CA GLY A 858 -18.41 -25.53 25.96
C GLY A 858 -17.56 -26.76 26.19
N PHE A 859 -17.77 -27.81 25.41
CA PHE A 859 -16.96 -29.03 25.51
C PHE A 859 -15.53 -28.85 25.01
N LYS A 860 -15.31 -28.13 23.92
CA LYS A 860 -13.95 -27.75 23.45
C LYS A 860 -13.14 -27.09 24.56
N GLN A 861 -13.72 -26.16 25.32
CA GLN A 861 -13.06 -25.48 26.44
C GLN A 861 -12.82 -26.46 27.61
N PHE A 862 -13.80 -27.28 27.92
CA PHE A 862 -13.68 -28.28 28.98
C PHE A 862 -12.55 -29.29 28.67
N PHE A 863 -12.52 -29.81 27.46
CA PHE A 863 -11.51 -30.76 26.99
C PHE A 863 -10.08 -30.19 27.11
N GLN A 864 -9.88 -28.96 26.70
CA GLN A 864 -8.59 -28.25 26.85
C GLN A 864 -8.14 -28.22 28.32
N GLN A 865 -9.06 -27.91 29.23
CA GLN A 865 -8.78 -27.87 30.67
C GLN A 865 -8.54 -29.26 31.26
N PHE A 866 -9.30 -30.24 30.80
CA PHE A 866 -9.18 -31.64 31.26
C PHE A 866 -7.79 -32.19 30.91
N VAL A 867 -7.36 -32.06 29.65
CA VAL A 867 -6.03 -32.49 29.20
C VAL A 867 -4.91 -31.72 29.92
N ALA A 868 -5.07 -30.41 30.10
CA ALA A 868 -4.08 -29.59 30.80
C ALA A 868 -3.90 -30.03 32.28
N ARG A 869 -4.98 -30.50 32.97
CA ARG A 869 -4.90 -31.03 34.32
C ARG A 869 -4.23 -32.40 34.36
N ALA A 870 -4.47 -33.25 33.35
CA ALA A 870 -3.89 -34.58 33.27
C ALA A 870 -2.39 -34.59 32.93
N THR A 871 -1.89 -33.49 32.32
CA THR A 871 -0.48 -33.35 31.91
C THR A 871 0.32 -32.42 32.85
N ALA A 872 -0.30 -31.80 33.85
CA ALA A 872 0.34 -30.96 34.89
C ALA A 872 0.82 -31.84 36.04
#